data_12c4dd1001a9574fc4eb3b138fd5a399
#
_entry.id   12c4dd1001a9574fc4eb3b138fd5a399
#
_cell.length_a   1.000
_cell.length_b   1.000
_cell.length_c   1.000
_cell.angle_alpha   90.00
_cell.angle_beta   90.00
_cell.angle_gamma   90.00
#
_symmetry.space_group_name_H-M   'P 1'
#
loop_
_entity.id
_entity.type
_entity.pdbx_description
1 polymer ?
#
loop_
_entity_poly.entity_id
_entity_poly.type
_entity_poly.pdbx_seq_one_letter_code
_entity_poly.pdbx_strand_id
1 'polypeptide(L)'
;MGLLVCLVLALDVVAPESLPDGIRAWMHDNRWGPLVIVLAILPVGLGLPGGRGPLTGRRTAFLWPTVLAAIALVLGLVSYLPQAGQEAPLFAPLFWTLALFAGNVQVFWGSGGAVSGPPLALELARLAALSATLFTAVEIAMRLSSQRLGRLRLLVDRRRIVIVGLSSDTLTVLRAVARTMSPDALLVVLDDGTDELALAEAEAFGAVILPGPIGETRLAQACLHRHLRGSRVIMASQIFVLHPRMQDAIDAARDIEATLTGATLEPGFICRLMVRIDDPWTAEAWRRERATEVRAWLTDALSGFEQTARRVVALSGYAGGSPLVVVGRSRLALSVLAEVAHQGRVARLPRADGVVPESHECAVVLVGPEAAELALDAEIFQRRFGGAGFVPVVETTSAACAGGVSFADLKDVLTRYPTAAVVLARKPGEGDPEMGARLAAAYPLCTVVSWEEDATGVPATPAIGNLYRIGLSLNDVGGNPPRDNWSRLAELAHDYYRAIDPTPEVPRAVHEPWDRLPVFFQESNVRQLGLLFSSVTIPAVDRTWAGPPATEVLPWTDAEVAALAQAEHESWCAYYCSHGWSHRPGRPKAENPPKDWRVDYDKRLWAPDLQSWVELGPDRQYWNGVYVRRALDLLPLLGYAATPAFHEYERVGVVKATRLTAPRDWAWKGQPLRGETGDWWVEDAAGGGRSVKPDSFAATYRRIGEELYERCGTVRARRAIPGEVIVSPEGETVAHEGDMVLTSDGVSWVSGADAFESGYRLAS
;
A
#
# COMPACT_ATOMS: atom_id res chain seq x y z
N MET A 1 12.69 -24.60 -37.93
CA MET A 1 12.83 -26.07 -38.03
C MET A 1 11.50 -26.77 -38.30
N GLY A 2 10.43 -26.56 -37.52
CA GLY A 2 9.12 -27.18 -37.74
C GLY A 2 8.50 -26.95 -39.14
N LEU A 3 8.63 -25.72 -39.67
CA LEU A 3 8.14 -25.37 -41.01
C LEU A 3 8.92 -26.12 -42.11
N LEU A 4 10.21 -26.35 -41.94
CA LEU A 4 11.05 -27.11 -42.84
C LEU A 4 10.68 -28.60 -42.82
N VAL A 5 10.39 -29.16 -41.66
CA VAL A 5 9.88 -30.55 -41.52
C VAL A 5 8.53 -30.71 -42.20
N CYS A 6 7.60 -29.76 -41.99
CA CYS A 6 6.29 -29.78 -42.67
C CYS A 6 6.44 -29.67 -44.21
N LEU A 7 7.38 -28.87 -44.70
CA LEU A 7 7.67 -28.73 -46.12
C LEU A 7 8.24 -30.01 -46.71
N VAL A 8 9.18 -30.66 -46.04
CA VAL A 8 9.76 -31.95 -46.47
C VAL A 8 8.70 -33.04 -46.52
N LEU A 9 7.80 -33.09 -45.50
CA LEU A 9 6.70 -34.04 -45.49
C LEU A 9 5.65 -33.78 -46.58
N ALA A 10 5.39 -32.49 -46.88
CA ALA A 10 4.50 -32.13 -47.98
C ALA A 10 5.12 -32.49 -49.36
N LEU A 11 6.44 -32.26 -49.52
CA LEU A 11 7.17 -32.62 -50.72
C LEU A 11 7.23 -34.14 -50.94
N ASP A 12 7.34 -34.93 -49.87
CA ASP A 12 7.28 -36.44 -49.97
C ASP A 12 5.96 -36.94 -50.55
N VAL A 13 4.85 -36.24 -50.25
CA VAL A 13 3.51 -36.63 -50.77
C VAL A 13 3.26 -36.09 -52.19
N VAL A 14 3.64 -34.81 -52.45
CA VAL A 14 3.26 -34.13 -53.73
C VAL A 14 4.26 -34.36 -54.85
N ALA A 15 5.52 -34.41 -54.52
CA ALA A 15 6.62 -34.52 -55.47
C ALA A 15 7.78 -35.35 -54.89
N PRO A 16 7.56 -36.65 -54.65
CA PRO A 16 8.55 -37.53 -54.02
C PRO A 16 9.88 -37.59 -54.74
N GLU A 17 9.87 -37.36 -56.10
CA GLU A 17 11.08 -37.32 -56.92
C GLU A 17 11.98 -36.11 -56.66
N SER A 18 11.45 -35.08 -56.02
CA SER A 18 12.21 -33.87 -55.65
C SER A 18 13.05 -34.01 -54.39
N LEU A 19 12.84 -35.09 -53.61
CA LEU A 19 13.61 -35.37 -52.40
C LEU A 19 14.83 -36.23 -52.68
N PRO A 20 16.01 -35.95 -52.09
CA PRO A 20 17.17 -36.83 -52.16
C PRO A 20 16.85 -38.24 -51.70
N ASP A 21 17.36 -39.27 -52.45
CA ASP A 21 17.08 -40.68 -52.16
C ASP A 21 17.41 -41.12 -50.75
N GLY A 22 18.44 -40.56 -50.14
CA GLY A 22 18.79 -40.82 -48.73
C GLY A 22 17.75 -40.31 -47.71
N ILE A 23 17.10 -39.18 -47.97
CA ILE A 23 16.03 -38.65 -47.11
C ILE A 23 14.78 -39.50 -47.28
N ARG A 24 14.45 -39.86 -48.51
CA ARG A 24 13.30 -40.70 -48.84
C ARG A 24 13.43 -42.11 -48.23
N ALA A 25 14.58 -42.77 -48.40
CA ALA A 25 14.86 -44.06 -47.79
C ALA A 25 14.76 -44.01 -46.26
N TRP A 26 15.31 -42.92 -45.63
CA TRP A 26 15.21 -42.73 -44.17
C TRP A 26 13.78 -42.57 -43.70
N MET A 27 12.93 -41.83 -44.42
CA MET A 27 11.54 -41.60 -44.05
C MET A 27 10.69 -42.90 -44.17
N HIS A 28 10.94 -43.73 -45.16
CA HIS A 28 10.13 -44.94 -45.40
C HIS A 28 10.65 -46.21 -44.71
N ASP A 29 11.96 -46.34 -44.51
CA ASP A 29 12.57 -47.55 -43.94
C ASP A 29 12.84 -47.43 -42.42
N ASN A 30 12.81 -46.20 -41.83
CA ASN A 30 13.18 -46.02 -40.45
C ASN A 30 11.94 -45.97 -39.54
N ARG A 31 11.66 -47.09 -38.85
CA ARG A 31 10.56 -47.18 -37.86
C ARG A 31 10.60 -46.16 -36.75
N TRP A 32 11.75 -45.50 -36.49
CA TRP A 32 11.97 -44.48 -35.49
C TRP A 32 11.81 -43.07 -36.02
N GLY A 33 11.69 -42.89 -37.34
CA GLY A 33 11.53 -41.59 -38.01
C GLY A 33 10.39 -40.76 -37.40
N PRO A 34 9.16 -41.31 -37.23
CA PRO A 34 8.06 -40.59 -36.60
C PRO A 34 8.34 -40.12 -35.17
N LEU A 35 9.01 -40.99 -34.38
CA LEU A 35 9.37 -40.64 -32.99
C LEU A 35 10.38 -39.50 -32.93
N VAL A 36 11.40 -39.51 -33.82
CA VAL A 36 12.41 -38.44 -33.90
C VAL A 36 11.75 -37.13 -34.33
N ILE A 37 10.81 -37.14 -35.25
CA ILE A 37 10.09 -35.93 -35.69
C ILE A 37 9.18 -35.41 -34.59
N VAL A 38 8.45 -36.25 -33.86
CA VAL A 38 7.63 -35.89 -32.72
C VAL A 38 8.51 -35.32 -31.60
N LEU A 39 9.63 -35.97 -31.28
CA LEU A 39 10.60 -35.48 -30.29
C LEU A 39 11.30 -34.19 -30.70
N ALA A 40 11.47 -33.91 -31.99
CA ALA A 40 12.02 -32.65 -32.50
C ALA A 40 10.99 -31.51 -32.47
N ILE A 41 9.70 -31.79 -32.57
CA ILE A 41 8.61 -30.81 -32.49
C ILE A 41 8.22 -30.53 -31.04
N LEU A 42 8.26 -31.53 -30.16
CA LEU A 42 7.89 -31.44 -28.75
C LEU A 42 8.71 -30.39 -27.94
N PRO A 43 10.06 -30.30 -28.09
CA PRO A 43 10.84 -29.25 -27.37
C PRO A 43 10.54 -27.83 -27.87
N VAL A 44 10.13 -27.66 -29.13
CA VAL A 44 9.69 -26.36 -29.63
C VAL A 44 8.36 -25.94 -28.95
N GLY A 45 7.52 -26.91 -28.60
CA GLY A 45 6.28 -26.71 -27.82
C GLY A 45 6.51 -26.50 -26.32
N LEU A 46 7.50 -27.19 -25.76
CA LEU A 46 7.79 -27.14 -24.32
C LEU A 46 8.92 -26.19 -23.93
N GLY A 47 9.77 -25.80 -24.88
CA GLY A 47 11.07 -25.18 -24.59
C GLY A 47 11.21 -23.70 -24.89
N LEU A 48 10.14 -22.99 -25.25
CA LEU A 48 10.22 -21.54 -25.22
C LEU A 48 10.16 -21.09 -23.75
N PRO A 49 11.25 -20.49 -23.21
CA PRO A 49 11.19 -19.92 -21.89
C PRO A 49 10.11 -18.86 -21.90
N GLY A 50 8.98 -19.16 -21.29
CA GLY A 50 7.92 -18.20 -21.08
C GLY A 50 8.53 -17.00 -20.37
N GLY A 51 8.63 -15.87 -21.08
CA GLY A 51 8.98 -14.61 -20.46
C GLY A 51 8.08 -14.42 -19.25
N ARG A 52 8.65 -14.31 -18.08
CA ARG A 52 7.99 -14.16 -16.79
C ARG A 52 7.31 -12.78 -16.70
N GLY A 53 6.31 -12.53 -17.54
CA GLY A 53 5.46 -11.35 -17.42
C GLY A 53 3.99 -11.78 -17.48
N PRO A 54 3.13 -11.26 -16.61
CA PRO A 54 1.71 -11.64 -16.57
C PRO A 54 0.97 -11.40 -17.89
N LEU A 55 1.53 -10.57 -18.78
CA LEU A 55 0.94 -10.27 -20.10
C LEU A 55 1.42 -11.18 -21.25
N THR A 56 2.57 -11.85 -21.11
CA THR A 56 3.15 -12.68 -22.18
C THR A 56 2.67 -14.12 -22.17
N GLY A 57 2.31 -14.68 -21.00
CA GLY A 57 1.86 -16.06 -20.87
C GLY A 57 0.52 -16.35 -21.56
N ARG A 58 -0.34 -15.35 -21.74
CA ARG A 58 -1.70 -15.54 -22.26
C ARG A 58 -1.79 -15.53 -23.79
N ARG A 59 -0.94 -14.76 -24.47
CA ARG A 59 -0.88 -14.74 -25.95
C ARG A 59 -0.22 -15.99 -26.53
N THR A 60 0.66 -16.65 -25.76
CA THR A 60 1.34 -17.87 -26.21
C THR A 60 0.48 -19.14 -26.07
N ALA A 61 -0.46 -19.18 -25.12
CA ALA A 61 -1.32 -20.34 -24.90
C ALA A 61 -2.23 -20.66 -26.11
N PHE A 62 -2.77 -19.61 -26.77
CA PHE A 62 -3.58 -19.80 -27.99
C PHE A 62 -2.77 -20.11 -29.26
N LEU A 63 -1.50 -19.82 -29.31
CA LEU A 63 -0.66 -20.03 -30.48
C LEU A 63 -0.50 -21.54 -30.81
N TRP A 64 -0.35 -22.38 -29.80
CA TRP A 64 -0.06 -23.80 -30.02
C TRP A 64 -1.21 -24.60 -30.60
N PRO A 65 -2.44 -24.55 -30.06
CA PRO A 65 -3.59 -25.18 -30.68
C PRO A 65 -3.80 -24.70 -32.12
N THR A 66 -3.64 -23.40 -32.37
CA THR A 66 -3.80 -22.82 -33.72
C THR A 66 -2.70 -23.28 -34.66
N VAL A 67 -1.44 -23.34 -34.23
CA VAL A 67 -0.32 -23.83 -35.05
C VAL A 67 -0.50 -25.33 -35.36
N LEU A 68 -0.85 -26.14 -34.36
CA LEU A 68 -1.12 -27.57 -34.58
C LEU A 68 -2.32 -27.80 -35.50
N ALA A 69 -3.37 -27.00 -35.35
CA ALA A 69 -4.52 -27.06 -36.25
C ALA A 69 -4.14 -26.68 -37.69
N ALA A 70 -3.31 -25.64 -37.88
CA ALA A 70 -2.82 -25.26 -39.21
C ALA A 70 -1.95 -26.37 -39.83
N ILE A 71 -1.04 -26.98 -39.08
CA ILE A 71 -0.22 -28.10 -39.51
C ILE A 71 -1.12 -29.28 -39.91
N ALA A 72 -2.11 -29.63 -39.10
CA ALA A 72 -3.07 -30.69 -39.38
C ALA A 72 -3.85 -30.45 -40.69
N LEU A 73 -4.32 -29.20 -40.91
CA LEU A 73 -5.04 -28.81 -42.11
C LEU A 73 -4.17 -28.90 -43.36
N VAL A 74 -2.93 -28.38 -43.29
CA VAL A 74 -2.02 -28.38 -44.44
C VAL A 74 -1.60 -29.81 -44.80
N LEU A 75 -1.09 -30.59 -43.85
CA LEU A 75 -0.63 -31.95 -44.11
C LEU A 75 -1.80 -32.88 -44.47
N GLY A 76 -2.97 -32.68 -43.87
CA GLY A 76 -4.19 -33.45 -44.21
C GLY A 76 -4.65 -33.17 -45.64
N LEU A 77 -4.79 -31.89 -46.01
CA LEU A 77 -5.15 -31.49 -47.36
C LEU A 77 -4.15 -32.03 -48.41
N VAL A 78 -2.85 -31.84 -48.19
CA VAL A 78 -1.78 -32.31 -49.08
C VAL A 78 -1.86 -33.84 -49.22
N SER A 79 -2.16 -34.56 -48.15
CA SER A 79 -2.28 -36.03 -48.16
C SER A 79 -3.55 -36.53 -48.87
N TYR A 80 -4.66 -35.80 -48.75
CA TYR A 80 -5.95 -36.25 -49.37
C TYR A 80 -6.18 -35.72 -50.79
N LEU A 81 -5.59 -34.60 -51.19
CA LEU A 81 -5.74 -34.05 -52.55
C LEU A 81 -5.36 -35.03 -53.68
N PRO A 82 -4.22 -35.75 -53.61
CA PRO A 82 -3.84 -36.72 -54.63
C PRO A 82 -4.76 -37.98 -54.67
N GLN A 83 -5.44 -38.25 -53.54
CA GLN A 83 -6.30 -39.43 -53.39
C GLN A 83 -7.76 -39.17 -53.82
N ALA A 84 -8.13 -37.87 -53.97
CA ALA A 84 -9.43 -37.50 -54.49
C ALA A 84 -9.49 -37.78 -55.97
N GLY A 85 -10.07 -38.92 -56.37
CA GLY A 85 -10.32 -39.22 -57.77
C GLY A 85 -11.25 -38.19 -58.43
N GLN A 86 -11.36 -38.23 -59.78
CA GLN A 86 -12.20 -37.30 -60.55
C GLN A 86 -13.71 -37.37 -60.21
N GLU A 87 -14.17 -38.42 -59.55
CA GLU A 87 -15.55 -38.58 -59.05
C GLU A 87 -15.80 -38.07 -57.64
N ALA A 88 -14.76 -37.64 -56.90
CA ALA A 88 -14.92 -37.18 -55.55
C ALA A 88 -15.53 -35.74 -55.51
N PRO A 89 -16.47 -35.44 -54.61
CA PRO A 89 -17.00 -34.09 -54.43
C PRO A 89 -15.88 -33.08 -54.19
N LEU A 90 -16.00 -31.87 -54.76
CA LEU A 90 -14.99 -30.82 -54.71
C LEU A 90 -14.46 -30.54 -53.28
N PHE A 91 -15.29 -30.65 -52.28
CA PHE A 91 -14.94 -30.39 -50.87
C PHE A 91 -14.59 -31.65 -50.08
N ALA A 92 -14.55 -32.82 -50.68
CA ALA A 92 -14.28 -34.09 -49.99
C ALA A 92 -12.91 -34.08 -49.26
N PRO A 93 -11.78 -33.64 -49.88
CA PRO A 93 -10.49 -33.58 -49.18
C PRO A 93 -10.50 -32.71 -47.95
N LEU A 94 -11.21 -31.57 -48.01
CA LEU A 94 -11.36 -30.67 -46.85
C LEU A 94 -12.17 -31.34 -45.76
N PHE A 95 -13.28 -32.00 -46.12
CA PHE A 95 -14.12 -32.72 -45.16
C PHE A 95 -13.35 -33.86 -44.47
N TRP A 96 -12.57 -34.62 -45.22
CA TRP A 96 -11.74 -35.71 -44.68
C TRP A 96 -10.63 -35.16 -43.76
N THR A 97 -10.04 -34.03 -44.12
CA THR A 97 -9.05 -33.35 -43.28
C THR A 97 -9.68 -32.86 -41.96
N LEU A 98 -10.87 -32.28 -42.00
CA LEU A 98 -11.59 -31.84 -40.78
C LEU A 98 -11.99 -33.04 -39.90
N ALA A 99 -12.29 -34.22 -40.51
CA ALA A 99 -12.61 -35.45 -39.78
C ALA A 99 -11.44 -35.94 -38.90
N LEU A 100 -10.18 -35.55 -39.20
CA LEU A 100 -9.01 -35.87 -38.39
C LEU A 100 -9.09 -35.27 -36.98
N PHE A 101 -9.75 -34.11 -36.83
CA PHE A 101 -9.95 -33.48 -35.53
C PHE A 101 -10.91 -34.26 -34.61
N ALA A 102 -11.77 -35.08 -35.22
CA ALA A 102 -12.62 -36.04 -34.52
C ALA A 102 -11.97 -37.43 -34.39
N GLY A 103 -10.71 -37.58 -34.83
CA GLY A 103 -9.99 -38.84 -34.79
C GLY A 103 -10.35 -39.83 -35.93
N ASN A 104 -11.20 -39.40 -36.89
CA ASN A 104 -11.66 -40.25 -37.97
C ASN A 104 -10.72 -40.10 -39.18
N VAL A 105 -10.25 -41.25 -39.70
CA VAL A 105 -9.34 -41.29 -40.86
C VAL A 105 -10.09 -42.03 -41.98
N GLN A 106 -10.27 -41.37 -43.11
CA GLN A 106 -10.75 -42.04 -44.31
C GLN A 106 -9.59 -42.78 -44.98
N VAL A 107 -9.68 -44.08 -45.07
CA VAL A 107 -8.64 -44.93 -45.65
C VAL A 107 -9.05 -45.32 -47.09
N PHE A 108 -8.36 -44.76 -48.06
CA PHE A 108 -8.61 -45.08 -49.52
C PHE A 108 -7.49 -45.93 -50.09
N TRP A 109 -7.02 -46.92 -49.33
CA TRP A 109 -5.91 -47.78 -49.79
C TRP A 109 -6.44 -48.84 -50.72
N GLY A 110 -6.00 -48.80 -51.98
CA GLY A 110 -6.54 -49.48 -53.07
C GLY A 110 -6.50 -50.97 -52.98
N SER A 111 -7.41 -51.58 -53.72
CA SER A 111 -7.66 -53.02 -53.98
C SER A 111 -6.55 -53.69 -54.80
N GLY A 112 -5.32 -53.30 -54.70
CA GLY A 112 -4.17 -53.85 -55.47
C GLY A 112 -2.94 -54.12 -54.63
N GLY A 113 -2.92 -55.18 -53.92
CA GLY A 113 -1.78 -56.08 -53.62
C GLY A 113 -0.51 -55.63 -52.90
N ALA A 114 -0.31 -54.37 -52.49
CA ALA A 114 0.79 -53.96 -51.65
C ALA A 114 0.24 -53.13 -50.55
N VAL A 115 0.29 -53.56 -49.29
CA VAL A 115 -0.10 -52.83 -48.10
C VAL A 115 0.99 -51.81 -47.83
N SER A 116 0.96 -50.67 -48.52
CA SER A 116 1.68 -49.45 -48.07
C SER A 116 0.79 -48.78 -47.04
N GLY A 117 1.26 -48.65 -45.83
CA GLY A 117 0.54 -47.92 -44.73
C GLY A 117 0.23 -46.47 -45.11
N PRO A 118 -0.57 -45.76 -44.32
CA PRO A 118 -0.89 -44.37 -44.56
C PRO A 118 0.39 -43.52 -44.66
N PRO A 119 0.41 -42.50 -45.56
CA PRO A 119 1.59 -41.62 -45.65
C PRO A 119 1.91 -41.02 -44.31
N LEU A 120 3.19 -40.90 -44.00
CA LEU A 120 3.67 -40.32 -42.73
C LEU A 120 3.06 -38.93 -42.46
N ALA A 121 2.86 -38.14 -43.54
CA ALA A 121 2.20 -36.83 -43.46
C ALA A 121 0.78 -36.93 -42.92
N LEU A 122 -0.01 -37.96 -43.28
CA LEU A 122 -1.38 -38.13 -42.78
C LEU A 122 -1.41 -38.57 -41.32
N GLU A 123 -0.48 -39.43 -40.89
CA GLU A 123 -0.36 -39.84 -39.49
C GLU A 123 0.05 -38.63 -38.57
N LEU A 124 0.95 -37.78 -39.06
CA LEU A 124 1.32 -36.55 -38.36
C LEU A 124 0.19 -35.52 -38.37
N ALA A 125 -0.56 -35.41 -39.48
CA ALA A 125 -1.75 -34.55 -39.52
C ALA A 125 -2.79 -34.99 -38.49
N ARG A 126 -3.02 -36.32 -38.37
CA ARG A 126 -3.92 -36.89 -37.37
C ARG A 126 -3.46 -36.60 -35.93
N LEU A 127 -2.17 -36.81 -35.63
CA LEU A 127 -1.60 -36.53 -34.32
C LEU A 127 -1.70 -35.06 -33.98
N ALA A 128 -1.40 -34.16 -34.92
CA ALA A 128 -1.50 -32.71 -34.74
C ALA A 128 -2.96 -32.27 -34.51
N ALA A 129 -3.92 -32.84 -35.29
CA ALA A 129 -5.34 -32.53 -35.11
C ALA A 129 -5.88 -32.97 -33.75
N LEU A 130 -5.58 -34.20 -33.32
CA LEU A 130 -5.96 -34.69 -32.00
C LEU A 130 -5.32 -33.86 -30.85
N SER A 131 -4.04 -33.53 -31.02
CA SER A 131 -3.34 -32.66 -30.04
C SER A 131 -3.96 -31.27 -29.98
N ALA A 132 -4.30 -30.68 -31.13
CA ALA A 132 -4.96 -29.36 -31.15
C ALA A 132 -6.32 -29.42 -30.43
N THR A 133 -7.13 -30.45 -30.69
CA THR A 133 -8.42 -30.64 -30.03
C THR A 133 -8.27 -30.85 -28.52
N LEU A 134 -7.33 -31.72 -28.12
CA LEU A 134 -7.05 -31.96 -26.68
C LEU A 134 -6.57 -30.71 -25.96
N PHE A 135 -5.60 -29.98 -26.51
CA PHE A 135 -5.12 -28.75 -25.92
C PHE A 135 -6.23 -27.70 -25.81
N THR A 136 -7.08 -27.58 -26.83
CA THR A 136 -8.24 -26.68 -26.78
C THR A 136 -9.22 -27.09 -25.69
N ALA A 137 -9.54 -28.38 -25.59
CA ALA A 137 -10.45 -28.92 -24.57
C ALA A 137 -9.87 -28.71 -23.15
N VAL A 138 -8.57 -28.96 -22.94
CA VAL A 138 -7.87 -28.73 -21.67
C VAL A 138 -7.87 -27.24 -21.34
N GLU A 139 -7.63 -26.37 -22.31
CA GLU A 139 -7.66 -24.92 -22.08
C GLU A 139 -9.05 -24.42 -21.68
N ILE A 140 -10.09 -24.89 -22.36
CA ILE A 140 -11.50 -24.60 -22.01
C ILE A 140 -11.79 -25.13 -20.60
N ALA A 141 -11.41 -26.38 -20.30
CA ALA A 141 -11.60 -26.95 -18.95
C ALA A 141 -10.85 -26.20 -17.89
N MET A 142 -9.60 -25.75 -18.14
CA MET A 142 -8.83 -24.91 -17.22
C MET A 142 -9.47 -23.54 -17.03
N ARG A 143 -10.01 -22.92 -18.07
CA ARG A 143 -10.72 -21.64 -17.95
C ARG A 143 -11.99 -21.78 -17.13
N LEU A 144 -12.81 -22.78 -17.40
CA LEU A 144 -14.02 -23.07 -16.61
C LEU A 144 -13.71 -23.45 -15.16
N SER A 145 -12.54 -24.02 -14.91
CA SER A 145 -12.08 -24.41 -13.58
C SER A 145 -11.22 -23.35 -12.88
N SER A 146 -10.79 -22.28 -13.58
CA SER A 146 -9.84 -21.27 -13.07
C SER A 146 -10.35 -20.63 -11.78
N GLN A 147 -11.62 -20.29 -11.72
CA GLN A 147 -12.24 -19.71 -10.52
C GLN A 147 -12.33 -20.74 -9.37
N ARG A 148 -12.59 -22.02 -9.67
CA ARG A 148 -12.61 -23.08 -8.64
C ARG A 148 -11.21 -23.38 -8.12
N LEU A 149 -10.21 -23.44 -9.00
CA LEU A 149 -8.80 -23.58 -8.63
C LEU A 149 -8.29 -22.34 -7.86
N GLY A 150 -8.70 -21.13 -8.28
CA GLY A 150 -8.42 -19.89 -7.55
C GLY A 150 -8.95 -19.92 -6.11
N ARG A 151 -10.17 -20.39 -5.92
CA ARG A 151 -10.75 -20.57 -4.56
C ARG A 151 -10.00 -21.62 -3.73
N LEU A 152 -9.45 -22.67 -4.34
CA LEU A 152 -8.57 -23.61 -3.65
C LEU A 152 -7.23 -22.98 -3.25
N ARG A 153 -6.70 -22.07 -4.05
CA ARG A 153 -5.47 -21.34 -3.73
C ARG A 153 -5.62 -20.47 -2.47
N LEU A 154 -6.83 -19.95 -2.18
CA LEU A 154 -7.11 -19.28 -0.91
C LEU A 154 -6.83 -20.15 0.32
N LEU A 155 -6.84 -21.47 0.18
CA LEU A 155 -6.55 -22.40 1.28
C LEU A 155 -5.04 -22.63 1.48
N VAL A 156 -4.23 -22.35 0.47
CA VAL A 156 -2.80 -22.68 0.43
C VAL A 156 -1.93 -21.43 0.52
N ASP A 157 -2.25 -20.38 -0.24
CA ASP A 157 -1.42 -19.20 -0.37
C ASP A 157 -1.49 -18.32 0.89
N ARG A 158 -0.33 -17.90 1.39
CA ARG A 158 -0.18 -17.17 2.66
C ARG A 158 -0.28 -15.66 2.51
N ARG A 159 -0.13 -15.12 1.30
CA ARG A 159 -0.14 -13.68 1.03
C ARG A 159 -1.22 -13.33 0.05
N ARG A 160 -2.00 -12.34 0.40
CA ARG A 160 -3.13 -11.91 -0.42
C ARG A 160 -3.15 -10.40 -0.53
N ILE A 161 -3.41 -9.94 -1.74
CA ILE A 161 -3.75 -8.56 -2.01
C ILE A 161 -5.23 -8.55 -2.37
N VAL A 162 -6.02 -7.83 -1.59
CA VAL A 162 -7.48 -7.80 -1.72
C VAL A 162 -7.89 -6.44 -2.27
N ILE A 163 -8.70 -6.43 -3.32
CA ILE A 163 -9.31 -5.20 -3.88
C ILE A 163 -10.82 -5.31 -3.73
N VAL A 164 -11.44 -4.26 -3.19
CA VAL A 164 -12.89 -4.15 -2.95
C VAL A 164 -13.41 -2.93 -3.66
N GLY A 165 -14.55 -3.05 -4.35
CA GLY A 165 -15.19 -1.94 -5.06
C GLY A 165 -14.43 -1.53 -6.33
N LEU A 166 -14.00 -2.51 -7.12
CA LEU A 166 -13.31 -2.26 -8.39
C LEU A 166 -14.27 -1.67 -9.43
N SER A 167 -13.83 -0.62 -10.11
CA SER A 167 -14.57 0.09 -11.15
C SER A 167 -13.66 0.53 -12.29
N SER A 168 -14.22 0.99 -13.40
CA SER A 168 -13.46 1.41 -14.59
C SER A 168 -12.44 2.52 -14.30
N ASP A 169 -12.73 3.46 -13.38
CA ASP A 169 -11.82 4.54 -12.96
C ASP A 169 -10.65 4.04 -12.10
N THR A 170 -10.79 2.87 -11.46
CA THR A 170 -9.75 2.26 -10.61
C THR A 170 -8.96 1.13 -11.28
N LEU A 171 -9.25 0.82 -12.54
CA LEU A 171 -8.50 -0.17 -13.33
C LEU A 171 -6.99 0.11 -13.41
N THR A 172 -6.61 1.37 -13.38
CA THR A 172 -5.20 1.78 -13.35
C THR A 172 -4.51 1.30 -12.08
N VAL A 173 -5.20 1.29 -10.94
CA VAL A 173 -4.68 0.75 -9.67
C VAL A 173 -4.55 -0.78 -9.76
N LEU A 174 -5.58 -1.48 -10.26
CA LEU A 174 -5.52 -2.91 -10.48
C LEU A 174 -4.32 -3.32 -11.34
N ARG A 175 -4.10 -2.64 -12.48
CA ARG A 175 -2.96 -2.88 -13.38
C ARG A 175 -1.63 -2.64 -12.69
N ALA A 176 -1.54 -1.59 -11.89
CA ALA A 176 -0.34 -1.25 -11.15
C ALA A 176 -0.02 -2.33 -10.10
N VAL A 177 -1.00 -2.72 -9.29
CA VAL A 177 -0.88 -3.78 -8.29
C VAL A 177 -0.49 -5.12 -8.95
N ALA A 178 -1.18 -5.52 -10.01
CA ALA A 178 -0.90 -6.78 -10.70
C ALA A 178 0.51 -6.84 -11.33
N ARG A 179 1.10 -5.69 -11.70
CA ARG A 179 2.47 -5.62 -12.24
C ARG A 179 3.56 -5.66 -11.18
N THR A 180 3.28 -5.13 -10.01
CA THR A 180 4.27 -4.94 -8.95
C THR A 180 4.17 -5.96 -7.83
N MET A 181 3.05 -6.69 -7.73
CA MET A 181 2.85 -7.71 -6.70
C MET A 181 3.91 -8.82 -6.77
N SER A 182 4.24 -9.38 -5.61
CA SER A 182 5.13 -10.53 -5.51
C SER A 182 4.54 -11.75 -6.22
N PRO A 183 5.34 -12.60 -6.90
CA PRO A 183 4.85 -13.80 -7.59
C PRO A 183 4.15 -14.82 -6.69
N ASP A 184 4.43 -14.82 -5.39
CA ASP A 184 3.83 -15.67 -4.37
C ASP A 184 2.56 -15.08 -3.74
N ALA A 185 2.19 -13.84 -4.12
CA ALA A 185 0.97 -13.21 -3.65
C ALA A 185 -0.24 -13.57 -4.53
N LEU A 186 -1.38 -13.76 -3.90
CA LEU A 186 -2.66 -14.01 -4.57
C LEU A 186 -3.47 -12.72 -4.66
N LEU A 187 -3.80 -12.32 -5.88
CA LEU A 187 -4.71 -11.20 -6.11
C LEU A 187 -6.16 -11.67 -5.97
N VAL A 188 -6.91 -11.02 -5.12
CA VAL A 188 -8.34 -11.30 -4.85
C VAL A 188 -9.14 -10.03 -5.10
N VAL A 189 -10.23 -10.14 -5.85
CA VAL A 189 -11.19 -9.05 -6.05
C VAL A 189 -12.52 -9.46 -5.46
N LEU A 190 -13.06 -8.64 -4.60
CA LEU A 190 -14.42 -8.78 -4.09
C LEU A 190 -15.37 -8.05 -5.03
N ASP A 191 -16.27 -8.83 -5.62
CA ASP A 191 -17.27 -8.37 -6.56
C ASP A 191 -18.57 -8.05 -5.80
N ASP A 192 -18.94 -6.79 -5.82
CA ASP A 192 -20.24 -6.30 -5.39
C ASP A 192 -21.24 -6.12 -6.56
N GLY A 193 -20.89 -6.56 -7.75
CA GLY A 193 -21.75 -6.62 -8.93
C GLY A 193 -21.80 -5.36 -9.79
N THR A 194 -20.82 -4.44 -9.68
CA THR A 194 -20.98 -3.09 -10.26
C THR A 194 -20.30 -2.84 -11.60
N ASP A 195 -19.28 -3.60 -12.01
CA ASP A 195 -18.54 -3.34 -13.27
C ASP A 195 -17.99 -4.62 -13.92
N GLU A 196 -18.74 -5.18 -14.88
CA GLU A 196 -18.34 -6.40 -15.60
C GLU A 196 -17.04 -6.26 -16.39
N LEU A 197 -16.75 -5.06 -16.93
CA LEU A 197 -15.51 -4.83 -17.68
C LEU A 197 -14.29 -4.83 -16.75
N ALA A 198 -14.44 -4.22 -15.58
CA ALA A 198 -13.39 -4.22 -14.57
C ALA A 198 -13.11 -5.62 -14.03
N LEU A 199 -14.15 -6.44 -13.83
CA LEU A 199 -14.01 -7.84 -13.41
C LEU A 199 -13.35 -8.70 -14.49
N ALA A 200 -13.74 -8.53 -15.76
CA ALA A 200 -13.11 -9.25 -16.86
C ALA A 200 -11.62 -8.94 -16.99
N GLU A 201 -11.22 -7.70 -16.73
CA GLU A 201 -9.81 -7.31 -16.70
C GLU A 201 -9.08 -7.90 -15.48
N ALA A 202 -9.71 -7.91 -14.32
CA ALA A 202 -9.16 -8.55 -13.12
C ALA A 202 -8.93 -10.05 -13.35
N GLU A 203 -9.87 -10.75 -13.97
CA GLU A 203 -9.69 -12.15 -14.40
C GLU A 203 -8.51 -12.29 -15.37
N ALA A 204 -8.35 -11.32 -16.27
CA ALA A 204 -7.24 -11.29 -17.21
C ALA A 204 -5.87 -11.25 -16.51
N PHE A 205 -5.77 -10.63 -15.35
CA PHE A 205 -4.58 -10.65 -14.50
C PHE A 205 -4.48 -11.87 -13.58
N GLY A 206 -5.44 -12.79 -13.64
CA GLY A 206 -5.46 -14.01 -12.82
C GLY A 206 -5.97 -13.79 -11.40
N ALA A 207 -6.71 -12.72 -11.17
CA ALA A 207 -7.36 -12.47 -9.88
C ALA A 207 -8.42 -13.52 -9.57
N VAL A 208 -8.55 -13.89 -8.31
CA VAL A 208 -9.66 -14.69 -7.81
C VAL A 208 -10.82 -13.77 -7.50
N ILE A 209 -11.92 -13.91 -8.23
CA ILE A 209 -13.12 -13.12 -8.00
C ILE A 209 -14.02 -13.85 -6.99
N LEU A 210 -14.39 -13.16 -5.92
CA LEU A 210 -15.31 -13.64 -4.90
C LEU A 210 -16.55 -12.76 -4.88
N PRO A 211 -17.76 -13.37 -4.90
CA PRO A 211 -18.99 -12.59 -4.91
C PRO A 211 -19.35 -12.02 -3.53
N GLY A 212 -19.93 -10.84 -3.55
CA GLY A 212 -20.59 -10.19 -2.43
C GLY A 212 -19.69 -9.42 -1.47
N PRO A 213 -20.32 -8.63 -0.58
CA PRO A 213 -19.60 -7.87 0.43
C PRO A 213 -18.95 -8.79 1.48
N ILE A 214 -17.93 -8.26 2.14
CA ILE A 214 -17.08 -9.02 3.09
C ILE A 214 -17.90 -9.59 4.25
N GLY A 215 -18.92 -8.89 4.72
CA GLY A 215 -19.74 -9.31 5.86
C GLY A 215 -20.61 -10.54 5.60
N GLU A 216 -20.96 -10.84 4.36
CA GLU A 216 -22.04 -11.79 4.05
C GLU A 216 -21.58 -13.21 3.77
N THR A 217 -20.38 -13.42 3.27
CA THR A 217 -19.93 -14.75 2.86
C THR A 217 -18.69 -15.24 3.58
N ARG A 218 -18.68 -16.52 3.98
CA ARG A 218 -17.48 -17.16 4.57
C ARG A 218 -16.28 -17.13 3.62
N LEU A 219 -16.49 -17.11 2.31
CA LEU A 219 -15.44 -17.03 1.30
C LEU A 219 -14.81 -15.63 1.25
N ALA A 220 -15.62 -14.57 1.33
CA ALA A 220 -15.11 -13.21 1.39
C ALA A 220 -14.32 -12.98 2.70
N GLN A 221 -14.81 -13.47 3.83
CA GLN A 221 -14.05 -13.46 5.09
C GLN A 221 -12.76 -14.27 5.00
N ALA A 222 -12.80 -15.43 4.33
CA ALA A 222 -11.62 -16.28 4.15
C ALA A 222 -10.51 -15.63 3.32
N CYS A 223 -10.77 -14.56 2.55
CA CYS A 223 -9.70 -13.83 1.87
C CYS A 223 -8.89 -12.94 2.82
N LEU A 224 -9.47 -12.52 3.93
CA LEU A 224 -8.81 -11.65 4.91
C LEU A 224 -8.05 -12.43 5.99
N HIS A 225 -8.67 -13.48 6.55
CA HIS A 225 -8.08 -14.25 7.64
C HIS A 225 -8.30 -15.75 7.47
N ARG A 226 -7.55 -16.55 8.24
CA ARG A 226 -7.67 -18.01 8.31
C ARG A 226 -7.63 -18.46 9.77
N HIS A 227 -8.36 -19.53 10.08
CA HIS A 227 -8.24 -20.20 11.37
C HIS A 227 -7.03 -21.14 11.39
N LEU A 228 -6.05 -20.82 12.21
CA LEU A 228 -4.84 -21.62 12.43
C LEU A 228 -4.71 -21.93 13.91
N ARG A 229 -4.65 -23.21 14.26
CA ARG A 229 -4.49 -23.66 15.67
C ARG A 229 -5.46 -23.03 16.66
N GLY A 230 -6.69 -22.75 16.24
CA GLY A 230 -7.73 -22.14 17.09
C GLY A 230 -7.76 -20.61 17.10
N SER A 231 -6.77 -19.93 16.55
CA SER A 231 -6.73 -18.47 16.41
C SER A 231 -7.07 -18.02 14.99
N ARG A 232 -7.65 -16.83 14.87
CA ARG A 232 -7.83 -16.17 13.59
C ARG A 232 -6.53 -15.43 13.22
N VAL A 233 -5.94 -15.74 12.08
CA VAL A 233 -4.68 -15.15 11.59
C VAL A 233 -4.96 -14.38 10.32
N ILE A 234 -4.49 -13.14 10.26
CA ILE A 234 -4.63 -12.27 9.09
C ILE A 234 -3.73 -12.79 7.97
N MET A 235 -4.31 -12.92 6.77
CA MET A 235 -3.63 -13.43 5.58
C MET A 235 -3.49 -12.37 4.48
N ALA A 236 -4.27 -11.29 4.55
CA ALA A 236 -4.17 -10.18 3.62
C ALA A 236 -2.99 -9.28 4.01
N SER A 237 -2.05 -9.07 3.08
CA SER A 237 -0.93 -8.12 3.26
C SER A 237 -1.33 -6.70 2.89
N GLN A 238 -2.18 -6.56 1.87
CA GLN A 238 -2.70 -5.28 1.42
C GLN A 238 -4.18 -5.42 1.08
N ILE A 239 -4.97 -4.46 1.50
CA ILE A 239 -6.40 -4.38 1.25
C ILE A 239 -6.68 -2.99 0.68
N PHE A 240 -7.15 -2.92 -0.56
CA PHE A 240 -7.56 -1.69 -1.22
C PHE A 240 -9.07 -1.63 -1.28
N VAL A 241 -9.67 -0.64 -0.64
CA VAL A 241 -11.10 -0.35 -0.74
C VAL A 241 -11.26 0.83 -1.68
N LEU A 242 -11.73 0.57 -2.91
CA LEU A 242 -11.67 1.50 -4.04
C LEU A 242 -13.05 1.94 -4.55
N HIS A 243 -14.11 1.77 -3.76
CA HIS A 243 -15.44 2.20 -4.18
C HIS A 243 -15.44 3.65 -4.66
N PRO A 244 -16.12 3.97 -5.78
CA PRO A 244 -16.17 5.33 -6.31
C PRO A 244 -17.00 6.27 -5.41
N ARG A 245 -17.96 5.73 -4.67
CA ARG A 245 -18.71 6.48 -3.65
C ARG A 245 -18.01 6.36 -2.31
N MET A 246 -17.68 7.51 -1.73
CA MET A 246 -16.96 7.60 -0.46
C MET A 246 -17.67 6.87 0.69
N GLN A 247 -19.01 6.96 0.76
CA GLN A 247 -19.75 6.29 1.84
C GLN A 247 -19.62 4.76 1.74
N ASP A 248 -19.77 4.21 0.54
CA ASP A 248 -19.62 2.77 0.29
C ASP A 248 -18.20 2.29 0.67
N ALA A 249 -17.18 3.12 0.39
CA ALA A 249 -15.80 2.82 0.76
C ALA A 249 -15.61 2.80 2.29
N ILE A 250 -16.20 3.77 3.00
CA ILE A 250 -16.13 3.84 4.47
C ILE A 250 -16.87 2.68 5.11
N ASP A 251 -18.06 2.32 4.61
CA ASP A 251 -18.85 1.22 5.14
C ASP A 251 -18.17 -0.14 4.90
N ALA A 252 -17.64 -0.37 3.69
CA ALA A 252 -16.83 -1.55 3.40
C ALA A 252 -15.57 -1.64 4.29
N ALA A 253 -14.92 -0.49 4.55
CA ALA A 253 -13.77 -0.45 5.45
C ALA A 253 -14.14 -0.85 6.88
N ARG A 254 -15.29 -0.39 7.39
CA ARG A 254 -15.80 -0.78 8.73
C ARG A 254 -16.09 -2.28 8.82
N ASP A 255 -16.68 -2.87 7.78
CA ASP A 255 -16.95 -4.31 7.72
C ASP A 255 -15.65 -5.12 7.73
N ILE A 256 -14.63 -4.63 7.01
CA ILE A 256 -13.29 -5.22 7.01
C ILE A 256 -12.68 -5.13 8.40
N GLU A 257 -12.67 -3.96 9.02
CA GLU A 257 -12.14 -3.74 10.37
C GLU A 257 -12.85 -4.64 11.40
N ALA A 258 -14.18 -4.75 11.34
CA ALA A 258 -14.94 -5.66 12.19
C ALA A 258 -14.55 -7.13 11.99
N THR A 259 -14.31 -7.53 10.73
CA THR A 259 -13.85 -8.89 10.38
C THR A 259 -12.43 -9.17 10.88
N LEU A 260 -11.53 -8.19 10.83
CA LEU A 260 -10.14 -8.32 11.29
C LEU A 260 -10.01 -8.21 12.81
N THR A 261 -10.97 -7.60 13.50
CA THR A 261 -10.95 -7.41 14.96
C THR A 261 -10.84 -8.76 15.67
N GLY A 262 -9.88 -8.87 16.60
CA GLY A 262 -9.56 -10.11 17.32
C GLY A 262 -8.79 -11.14 16.48
N ALA A 263 -8.36 -10.82 15.26
CA ALA A 263 -7.39 -11.61 14.52
C ALA A 263 -5.96 -11.15 14.83
N THR A 264 -5.01 -12.06 14.75
CA THR A 264 -3.59 -11.81 15.02
C THR A 264 -2.78 -11.80 13.73
N LEU A 265 -1.60 -11.18 13.75
CA LEU A 265 -0.60 -11.27 12.68
C LEU A 265 0.43 -12.35 13.03
N GLU A 266 0.91 -13.09 12.04
CA GLU A 266 2.13 -13.89 12.21
C GLU A 266 3.33 -12.96 12.42
N PRO A 267 4.34 -13.35 13.22
CA PRO A 267 5.57 -12.58 13.37
C PRO A 267 6.20 -12.25 12.02
N GLY A 268 6.58 -11.00 11.81
CA GLY A 268 7.14 -10.52 10.55
C GLY A 268 6.11 -10.25 9.44
N PHE A 269 4.83 -10.51 9.65
CA PHE A 269 3.78 -10.18 8.69
C PHE A 269 3.22 -8.79 8.97
N ILE A 270 2.76 -8.10 7.92
CA ILE A 270 2.07 -6.81 8.03
C ILE A 270 0.81 -6.83 7.17
N CYS A 271 -0.24 -6.17 7.65
CA CYS A 271 -1.46 -5.93 6.91
C CYS A 271 -1.69 -4.42 6.80
N ARG A 272 -2.05 -3.94 5.61
CA ARG A 272 -2.39 -2.55 5.34
C ARG A 272 -3.79 -2.45 4.76
N LEU A 273 -4.63 -1.60 5.34
CA LEU A 273 -5.96 -1.26 4.85
C LEU A 273 -5.93 0.16 4.28
N MET A 274 -6.10 0.29 2.98
CA MET A 274 -6.07 1.54 2.25
C MET A 274 -7.46 1.83 1.69
N VAL A 275 -8.07 2.93 2.12
CA VAL A 275 -9.46 3.28 1.79
C VAL A 275 -9.50 4.52 0.93
N ARG A 276 -10.19 4.46 -0.21
CA ARG A 276 -10.40 5.63 -1.08
C ARG A 276 -11.33 6.62 -0.40
N ILE A 277 -10.78 7.76 -0.03
CA ILE A 277 -11.51 8.91 0.51
C ILE A 277 -10.98 10.16 -0.19
N ASP A 278 -11.68 10.60 -1.24
CA ASP A 278 -11.19 11.69 -2.07
C ASP A 278 -11.34 13.07 -1.42
N ASP A 279 -12.27 13.24 -0.48
CA ASP A 279 -12.39 14.49 0.26
C ASP A 279 -11.30 14.64 1.33
N PRO A 280 -10.40 15.64 1.26
CA PRO A 280 -9.28 15.78 2.19
C PRO A 280 -9.71 15.90 3.66
N TRP A 281 -10.79 16.62 3.95
CA TRP A 281 -11.29 16.79 5.30
C TRP A 281 -11.85 15.50 5.90
N THR A 282 -12.60 14.75 5.11
CA THR A 282 -13.12 13.44 5.53
C THR A 282 -11.98 12.43 5.70
N ALA A 283 -10.98 12.44 4.80
CA ALA A 283 -9.79 11.60 4.92
C ALA A 283 -9.03 11.90 6.22
N GLU A 284 -8.90 13.18 6.55
CA GLU A 284 -8.25 13.64 7.77
C GLU A 284 -9.04 13.23 9.02
N ALA A 285 -10.36 13.42 9.02
CA ALA A 285 -11.22 12.99 10.13
C ALA A 285 -11.16 11.47 10.33
N TRP A 286 -11.16 10.70 9.24
CA TRP A 286 -11.03 9.24 9.24
C TRP A 286 -9.69 8.78 9.84
N ARG A 287 -8.58 9.44 9.46
CA ARG A 287 -7.25 9.18 10.03
C ARG A 287 -7.20 9.47 11.54
N ARG A 288 -7.79 10.60 11.97
CA ARG A 288 -7.82 11.00 13.40
C ARG A 288 -8.59 10.01 14.27
N GLU A 289 -9.75 9.56 13.80
CA GLU A 289 -10.55 8.57 14.51
C GLU A 289 -9.75 7.29 14.79
N ARG A 290 -8.92 6.88 13.82
CA ARG A 290 -8.14 5.63 13.89
C ARG A 290 -6.77 5.76 14.53
N ALA A 291 -6.31 6.98 14.75
CA ALA A 291 -5.03 7.25 15.40
C ALA A 291 -5.01 6.85 16.89
N THR A 292 -6.18 6.78 17.52
CA THR A 292 -6.30 6.52 18.97
C THR A 292 -6.38 5.04 19.33
N GLU A 293 -6.46 4.14 18.36
CA GLU A 293 -6.62 2.71 18.59
C GLU A 293 -5.40 1.91 18.11
N VAL A 294 -4.82 1.11 19.00
CA VAL A 294 -3.79 0.15 18.61
C VAL A 294 -4.45 -1.04 17.91
N ARG A 295 -4.07 -1.29 16.67
CA ARG A 295 -4.61 -2.35 15.82
C ARG A 295 -3.48 -3.23 15.31
N ALA A 296 -3.83 -4.47 14.94
CA ALA A 296 -2.91 -5.40 14.31
C ALA A 296 -2.60 -5.05 12.84
N TRP A 297 -3.24 -4.05 12.26
CA TRP A 297 -3.05 -3.61 10.87
C TRP A 297 -2.89 -2.10 10.80
N LEU A 298 -2.19 -1.65 9.77
CA LEU A 298 -2.06 -0.23 9.46
C LEU A 298 -3.21 0.25 8.59
N THR A 299 -3.71 1.45 8.84
CA THR A 299 -4.76 2.05 8.01
C THR A 299 -4.29 3.38 7.44
N ASP A 300 -4.74 3.69 6.21
CA ASP A 300 -4.62 5.02 5.64
C ASP A 300 -5.74 5.29 4.63
N ALA A 301 -6.02 6.57 4.39
CA ALA A 301 -6.89 7.02 3.32
C ALA A 301 -6.07 7.26 2.04
N LEU A 302 -6.63 6.87 0.90
CA LEU A 302 -6.11 7.16 -0.42
C LEU A 302 -6.98 8.21 -1.08
N SER A 303 -6.39 9.29 -1.56
CA SER A 303 -7.07 10.36 -2.28
C SER A 303 -6.41 10.66 -3.62
N GLY A 304 -7.20 10.74 -4.68
CA GLY A 304 -6.71 11.17 -5.98
C GLY A 304 -6.15 12.60 -5.94
N PHE A 305 -6.70 13.47 -5.10
CA PHE A 305 -6.18 14.81 -4.89
C PHE A 305 -4.81 14.82 -4.23
N GLU A 306 -4.61 14.02 -3.15
CA GLU A 306 -3.33 13.92 -2.47
C GLU A 306 -2.24 13.31 -3.38
N GLN A 307 -2.56 12.22 -4.11
CA GLN A 307 -1.61 11.59 -5.04
C GLN A 307 -1.22 12.56 -6.16
N THR A 308 -2.20 13.29 -6.71
CA THR A 308 -1.94 14.30 -7.76
C THR A 308 -1.12 15.46 -7.21
N ALA A 309 -1.44 15.97 -6.01
CA ALA A 309 -0.71 17.06 -5.37
C ALA A 309 0.78 16.73 -5.17
N ARG A 310 1.11 15.53 -4.72
CA ARG A 310 2.50 15.05 -4.58
C ARG A 310 3.28 15.19 -5.88
N ARG A 311 2.67 14.77 -6.98
CA ARG A 311 3.28 14.83 -8.31
C ARG A 311 3.39 16.26 -8.82
N VAL A 312 2.38 17.09 -8.57
CA VAL A 312 2.38 18.51 -8.93
C VAL A 312 3.51 19.25 -8.23
N VAL A 313 3.66 19.05 -6.92
CA VAL A 313 4.75 19.67 -6.15
C VAL A 313 6.11 19.16 -6.60
N ALA A 314 6.25 17.86 -6.90
CA ALA A 314 7.50 17.31 -7.46
C ALA A 314 7.84 17.91 -8.85
N LEU A 315 6.85 18.06 -9.74
CA LEU A 315 7.04 18.67 -11.06
C LEU A 315 7.41 20.16 -10.99
N SER A 316 6.89 20.86 -9.98
CA SER A 316 7.13 22.30 -9.84
C SER A 316 8.61 22.65 -9.57
N GLY A 317 9.45 21.68 -9.24
CA GLY A 317 10.86 21.91 -8.88
C GLY A 317 11.03 22.83 -7.67
N TYR A 318 10.03 22.83 -6.79
CA TYR A 318 9.83 23.75 -5.70
C TYR A 318 10.97 23.84 -4.65
N ALA A 319 11.93 22.94 -4.66
CA ALA A 319 13.07 22.92 -3.75
C ALA A 319 14.10 24.06 -3.96
N GLY A 320 13.90 24.95 -4.92
CA GLY A 320 14.91 25.89 -5.42
C GLY A 320 14.81 27.36 -4.96
N GLY A 321 14.00 27.71 -3.96
CA GLY A 321 13.91 29.08 -3.41
C GLY A 321 12.94 30.01 -4.14
N SER A 322 12.29 29.58 -5.23
CA SER A 322 11.18 30.31 -5.86
C SER A 322 9.84 29.90 -5.24
N PRO A 323 8.89 30.83 -5.02
CA PRO A 323 7.60 30.49 -4.44
C PRO A 323 6.75 29.63 -5.39
N LEU A 324 5.83 28.84 -4.79
CA LEU A 324 4.77 28.16 -5.50
C LEU A 324 3.53 29.07 -5.55
N VAL A 325 3.06 29.41 -6.74
CA VAL A 325 1.84 30.20 -6.93
C VAL A 325 0.66 29.24 -7.12
N VAL A 326 -0.29 29.24 -6.21
CA VAL A 326 -1.51 28.41 -6.27
C VAL A 326 -2.71 29.29 -6.57
N VAL A 327 -3.42 28.98 -7.67
CA VAL A 327 -4.53 29.76 -8.18
C VAL A 327 -5.85 29.05 -7.95
N GLY A 328 -6.75 29.69 -7.22
CA GLY A 328 -8.11 29.19 -6.93
C GLY A 328 -8.17 28.31 -5.68
N ARG A 329 -9.42 28.13 -5.17
CA ARG A 329 -9.73 27.28 -4.01
C ARG A 329 -10.37 25.98 -4.47
N SER A 330 -9.77 24.85 -4.10
CA SER A 330 -10.30 23.53 -4.39
C SER A 330 -9.67 22.47 -3.45
N ARG A 331 -10.16 21.24 -3.53
CA ARG A 331 -9.55 20.11 -2.85
C ARG A 331 -8.11 19.85 -3.31
N LEU A 332 -7.82 20.09 -4.60
CA LEU A 332 -6.46 19.99 -5.13
C LEU A 332 -5.55 21.07 -4.53
N ALA A 333 -6.02 22.31 -4.46
CA ALA A 333 -5.27 23.42 -3.85
C ALA A 333 -4.91 23.11 -2.39
N LEU A 334 -5.90 22.66 -1.59
CA LEU A 334 -5.66 22.26 -0.19
C LEU A 334 -4.66 21.11 -0.09
N SER A 335 -4.77 20.11 -0.96
CA SER A 335 -3.83 18.97 -0.99
C SER A 335 -2.41 19.39 -1.40
N VAL A 336 -2.27 20.36 -2.32
CA VAL A 336 -0.96 20.93 -2.70
C VAL A 336 -0.34 21.66 -1.50
N LEU A 337 -1.10 22.46 -0.75
CA LEU A 337 -0.61 23.12 0.46
C LEU A 337 -0.21 22.12 1.54
N ALA A 338 -1.00 21.07 1.73
CA ALA A 338 -0.69 20.00 2.66
C ALA A 338 0.61 19.25 2.28
N GLU A 339 0.84 19.03 0.99
CA GLU A 339 2.07 18.40 0.51
C GLU A 339 3.28 19.31 0.70
N VAL A 340 3.17 20.60 0.40
CA VAL A 340 4.23 21.60 0.67
C VAL A 340 4.58 21.63 2.15
N ALA A 341 3.56 21.66 3.03
CA ALA A 341 3.76 21.60 4.47
C ALA A 341 4.45 20.29 4.90
N HIS A 342 4.08 19.16 4.31
CA HIS A 342 4.74 17.88 4.58
C HIS A 342 6.23 17.91 4.17
N GLN A 343 6.55 18.39 2.96
CA GLN A 343 7.94 18.52 2.52
C GLN A 343 8.75 19.46 3.42
N GLY A 344 8.15 20.55 3.90
CA GLY A 344 8.77 21.43 4.87
C GLY A 344 9.10 20.74 6.20
N ARG A 345 8.20 19.86 6.69
CA ARG A 345 8.48 19.03 7.89
C ARG A 345 9.60 18.03 7.63
N VAL A 346 9.59 17.37 6.49
CA VAL A 346 10.66 16.42 6.09
C VAL A 346 12.01 17.13 6.00
N ALA A 347 12.06 18.32 5.43
CA ALA A 347 13.29 19.11 5.31
C ALA A 347 13.92 19.51 6.66
N ARG A 348 13.13 19.54 7.74
CA ARG A 348 13.60 19.84 9.11
C ARG A 348 14.12 18.63 9.86
N LEU A 349 13.97 17.43 9.31
CA LEU A 349 14.49 16.22 9.95
C LEU A 349 16.02 16.21 9.94
N PRO A 350 16.67 15.74 11.02
CA PRO A 350 18.12 15.58 11.04
C PRO A 350 18.59 14.72 9.86
N ARG A 351 19.67 15.11 9.22
CA ARG A 351 20.35 14.31 8.20
C ARG A 351 21.14 13.17 8.85
N ALA A 352 21.68 12.28 8.04
CA ALA A 352 22.51 11.17 8.49
C ALA A 352 23.78 11.62 9.25
N ASP A 353 24.26 12.81 9.00
CA ASP A 353 25.38 13.47 9.69
C ASP A 353 24.96 14.18 11.00
N GLY A 354 23.70 14.09 11.39
CA GLY A 354 23.13 14.74 12.58
C GLY A 354 22.85 16.24 12.39
N VAL A 355 23.16 16.82 11.23
CA VAL A 355 22.91 18.23 10.95
C VAL A 355 21.43 18.43 10.64
N VAL A 356 20.78 19.34 11.38
CA VAL A 356 19.46 19.83 11.01
C VAL A 356 19.66 20.89 9.92
N PRO A 357 19.10 20.69 8.73
CA PRO A 357 19.22 21.68 7.66
C PRO A 357 18.64 23.03 8.09
N GLU A 358 19.27 24.11 7.65
CA GLU A 358 18.65 25.43 7.76
C GLU A 358 17.29 25.39 7.05
N SER A 359 16.24 25.82 7.74
CA SER A 359 14.89 25.79 7.21
C SER A 359 14.80 26.68 5.97
N HIS A 360 14.69 26.10 4.80
CA HIS A 360 14.23 26.84 3.64
C HIS A 360 12.75 27.13 3.85
N GLU A 361 12.40 28.39 4.09
CA GLU A 361 11.02 28.82 4.15
C GLU A 361 10.37 28.54 2.77
N CYS A 362 9.45 27.63 2.78
CA CYS A 362 8.64 27.30 1.61
C CYS A 362 7.63 28.44 1.40
N ALA A 363 7.91 29.38 0.54
CA ALA A 363 6.99 30.47 0.22
C ALA A 363 5.91 29.98 -0.74
N VAL A 364 4.64 30.18 -0.37
CA VAL A 364 3.49 29.94 -1.23
C VAL A 364 2.73 31.25 -1.42
N VAL A 365 2.37 31.57 -2.65
CA VAL A 365 1.52 32.70 -2.99
C VAL A 365 0.17 32.20 -3.43
N LEU A 366 -0.88 32.52 -2.69
CA LEU A 366 -2.26 32.19 -3.03
C LEU A 366 -2.91 33.32 -3.79
N VAL A 367 -3.49 33.00 -4.95
CA VAL A 367 -4.13 33.99 -5.81
C VAL A 367 -5.60 33.62 -6.03
N GLY A 368 -6.49 34.49 -5.63
CA GLY A 368 -7.91 34.31 -5.87
C GLY A 368 -8.81 35.04 -4.87
N PRO A 369 -10.11 35.16 -5.15
CA PRO A 369 -11.06 35.83 -4.26
C PRO A 369 -11.17 35.11 -2.90
N GLU A 370 -10.92 33.82 -2.84
CA GLU A 370 -11.01 32.97 -1.63
C GLU A 370 -9.62 32.58 -1.08
N ALA A 371 -8.55 33.31 -1.47
CA ALA A 371 -7.18 32.97 -1.06
C ALA A 371 -6.99 32.99 0.46
N ALA A 372 -7.60 33.95 1.16
CA ALA A 372 -7.54 34.06 2.62
C ALA A 372 -8.24 32.88 3.32
N GLU A 373 -9.38 32.42 2.80
CA GLU A 373 -10.07 31.25 3.33
C GLU A 373 -9.27 29.96 3.10
N LEU A 374 -8.65 29.82 1.91
CA LEU A 374 -7.79 28.68 1.64
C LEU A 374 -6.56 28.65 2.57
N ALA A 375 -6.00 29.82 2.91
CA ALA A 375 -4.91 29.91 3.87
C ALA A 375 -5.35 29.46 5.26
N LEU A 376 -6.54 29.85 5.69
CA LEU A 376 -7.13 29.41 6.97
C LEU A 376 -7.44 27.90 6.95
N ASP A 377 -8.00 27.39 5.86
CA ASP A 377 -8.23 25.95 5.67
C ASP A 377 -6.92 25.18 5.81
N ALA A 378 -5.83 25.65 5.17
CA ALA A 378 -4.52 25.01 5.24
C ALA A 378 -3.95 25.04 6.67
N GLU A 379 -4.08 26.17 7.40
CA GLU A 379 -3.67 26.27 8.80
C GLU A 379 -4.40 25.26 9.68
N ILE A 380 -5.74 25.21 9.58
CA ILE A 380 -6.57 24.29 10.36
C ILE A 380 -6.23 22.84 10.01
N PHE A 381 -6.02 22.55 8.74
CA PHE A 381 -5.65 21.21 8.28
C PHE A 381 -4.31 20.72 8.87
N GLN A 382 -3.36 21.64 9.10
CA GLN A 382 -2.05 21.32 9.66
C GLN A 382 -2.05 21.19 11.21
N ARG A 383 -3.13 21.56 11.91
CA ARG A 383 -3.18 21.50 13.40
C ARG A 383 -2.93 20.10 13.97
N ARG A 384 -3.20 19.03 13.18
CA ARG A 384 -2.88 17.66 13.56
C ARG A 384 -1.40 17.43 13.89
N PHE A 385 -0.51 18.20 13.29
CA PHE A 385 0.93 18.03 13.43
C PHE A 385 1.53 18.83 14.60
N GLY A 386 0.67 19.38 15.47
CA GLY A 386 1.05 20.10 16.69
C GLY A 386 1.47 21.55 16.46
N GLY A 387 1.84 22.24 17.55
CA GLY A 387 2.28 23.64 17.52
C GLY A 387 3.56 23.90 16.72
N ALA A 388 4.34 22.86 16.44
CA ALA A 388 5.46 22.87 15.49
C ALA A 388 5.01 22.57 14.05
N GLY A 389 3.71 22.54 13.79
CA GLY A 389 3.15 22.36 12.46
C GLY A 389 3.76 23.38 11.50
N PHE A 390 4.40 22.88 10.43
CA PHE A 390 4.87 23.74 9.39
C PHE A 390 3.67 24.27 8.61
N VAL A 391 3.41 25.55 8.71
CA VAL A 391 2.48 26.25 7.83
C VAL A 391 3.32 26.96 6.77
N PRO A 392 3.11 26.68 5.48
CA PRO A 392 3.83 27.41 4.44
C PRO A 392 3.59 28.91 4.61
N VAL A 393 4.62 29.72 4.48
CA VAL A 393 4.46 31.18 4.44
C VAL A 393 3.56 31.52 3.27
N VAL A 394 2.40 32.07 3.56
CA VAL A 394 1.35 32.31 2.58
C VAL A 394 1.21 33.82 2.38
N GLU A 395 1.56 34.27 1.18
CA GLU A 395 1.10 35.60 0.71
C GLU A 395 -0.25 35.42 0.00
N THR A 396 -1.25 36.17 0.43
CA THR A 396 -2.57 36.14 -0.19
C THR A 396 -2.76 37.38 -1.09
N THR A 397 -3.09 37.15 -2.34
CA THR A 397 -3.49 38.20 -3.29
C THR A 397 -4.95 38.02 -3.64
N SER A 398 -5.81 38.95 -3.20
CA SER A 398 -7.22 38.95 -3.57
C SER A 398 -7.38 39.42 -5.02
N ALA A 399 -8.05 38.58 -5.86
CA ALA A 399 -8.40 39.00 -7.20
C ALA A 399 -9.50 40.09 -7.16
N ALA A 400 -9.30 41.13 -7.94
CA ALA A 400 -10.19 42.27 -7.96
C ALA A 400 -11.53 42.02 -8.67
N CYS A 401 -11.72 40.89 -9.33
CA CYS A 401 -12.86 40.60 -10.19
C CYS A 401 -13.83 39.56 -9.63
N ALA A 402 -15.12 39.85 -9.67
CA ALA A 402 -16.20 38.91 -9.32
C ALA A 402 -16.27 37.63 -10.21
N GLY A 403 -15.49 37.58 -11.30
CA GLY A 403 -15.43 36.46 -12.25
C GLY A 403 -14.24 35.49 -12.06
N GLY A 404 -13.51 35.60 -10.96
CA GLY A 404 -12.33 34.78 -10.69
C GLY A 404 -11.00 35.51 -10.98
N VAL A 405 -9.90 34.72 -11.04
CA VAL A 405 -8.53 35.28 -11.24
C VAL A 405 -8.33 35.67 -12.71
N SER A 406 -7.95 36.92 -12.94
CA SER A 406 -7.60 37.43 -14.26
C SER A 406 -6.11 37.24 -14.57
N PHE A 407 -5.75 37.33 -15.85
CA PHE A 407 -4.34 37.35 -16.26
C PHE A 407 -3.57 38.55 -15.67
N ALA A 408 -4.25 39.68 -15.44
CA ALA A 408 -3.63 40.86 -14.84
C ALA A 408 -3.21 40.61 -13.38
N ASP A 409 -4.05 39.92 -12.59
CA ASP A 409 -3.71 39.54 -11.20
C ASP A 409 -2.44 38.71 -11.15
N LEU A 410 -2.32 37.72 -12.07
CA LEU A 410 -1.14 36.85 -12.15
C LEU A 410 0.10 37.57 -12.70
N LYS A 411 -0.07 38.53 -13.61
CA LYS A 411 1.04 39.34 -14.13
C LYS A 411 1.79 40.05 -13.01
N ASP A 412 1.11 40.65 -12.07
CA ASP A 412 1.73 41.38 -10.95
C ASP A 412 2.52 40.43 -10.03
N VAL A 413 1.98 39.25 -9.75
CA VAL A 413 2.67 38.19 -8.99
C VAL A 413 3.89 37.69 -9.73
N LEU A 414 3.78 37.36 -11.02
CA LEU A 414 4.87 36.80 -11.81
C LEU A 414 5.93 37.85 -12.20
N THR A 415 5.59 39.12 -12.15
CA THR A 415 6.60 40.19 -12.26
C THR A 415 7.52 40.21 -11.02
N ARG A 416 6.97 39.90 -9.84
CA ARG A 416 7.76 39.78 -8.60
C ARG A 416 8.52 38.45 -8.54
N TYR A 417 7.95 37.38 -9.09
CA TYR A 417 8.47 36.02 -9.03
C TYR A 417 8.58 35.37 -10.43
N PRO A 418 9.53 35.79 -11.26
CA PRO A 418 9.59 35.41 -12.69
C PRO A 418 9.93 33.95 -12.94
N THR A 419 10.38 33.19 -11.92
CA THR A 419 10.72 31.77 -11.99
C THR A 419 9.80 30.91 -11.13
N ALA A 420 8.68 31.45 -10.65
CA ALA A 420 7.73 30.72 -9.83
C ALA A 420 7.06 29.57 -10.62
N ALA A 421 6.77 28.49 -9.93
CA ALA A 421 5.86 27.50 -10.50
C ALA A 421 4.41 27.93 -10.23
N VAL A 422 3.55 27.82 -11.23
CA VAL A 422 2.13 28.23 -11.16
C VAL A 422 1.25 26.98 -11.25
N VAL A 423 0.41 26.76 -10.25
CA VAL A 423 -0.58 25.68 -10.21
C VAL A 423 -1.96 26.25 -10.32
N LEU A 424 -2.60 26.06 -11.46
CA LEU A 424 -4.01 26.40 -11.68
C LEU A 424 -4.87 25.28 -11.09
N ALA A 425 -5.13 25.37 -9.77
CA ALA A 425 -5.80 24.33 -8.98
C ALA A 425 -7.32 24.58 -8.85
N ARG A 426 -7.90 25.47 -9.65
CA ARG A 426 -9.36 25.68 -9.72
C ARG A 426 -10.05 24.44 -10.31
N LYS A 427 -11.33 24.26 -10.01
CA LYS A 427 -12.08 23.15 -10.61
C LYS A 427 -12.10 23.27 -12.14
N PRO A 428 -12.02 22.17 -12.87
CA PRO A 428 -12.21 22.19 -14.33
C PRO A 428 -13.55 22.84 -14.70
N GLY A 429 -13.54 23.66 -15.75
CA GLY A 429 -14.69 24.44 -16.17
C GLY A 429 -14.89 25.77 -15.43
N GLU A 430 -14.15 26.06 -14.37
CA GLU A 430 -14.17 27.37 -13.70
C GLU A 430 -13.10 28.31 -14.28
N GLY A 431 -13.50 29.56 -14.58
CA GLY A 431 -12.62 30.65 -15.04
C GLY A 431 -12.18 30.53 -16.50
N ASP A 432 -11.08 31.21 -16.86
CA ASP A 432 -10.54 31.27 -18.24
C ASP A 432 -9.89 29.93 -18.63
N PRO A 433 -10.41 29.18 -19.60
CA PRO A 433 -9.85 27.89 -20.01
C PRO A 433 -8.48 28.05 -20.71
N GLU A 434 -8.18 29.23 -21.27
CA GLU A 434 -6.92 29.50 -21.96
C GLU A 434 -5.80 30.00 -21.03
N MET A 435 -6.09 30.21 -19.76
CA MET A 435 -5.17 30.80 -18.79
C MET A 435 -3.84 30.06 -18.74
N GLY A 436 -3.84 28.73 -18.71
CA GLY A 436 -2.62 27.92 -18.69
C GLY A 436 -1.74 28.16 -19.94
N ALA A 437 -2.35 28.17 -21.11
CA ALA A 437 -1.63 28.41 -22.37
C ALA A 437 -1.09 29.85 -22.48
N ARG A 438 -1.88 30.82 -22.01
CA ARG A 438 -1.47 32.24 -22.00
C ARG A 438 -0.30 32.48 -21.05
N LEU A 439 -0.32 31.84 -19.86
CA LEU A 439 0.79 31.91 -18.91
C LEU A 439 2.06 31.25 -19.47
N ALA A 440 1.94 30.06 -20.04
CA ALA A 440 3.08 29.35 -20.63
C ALA A 440 3.71 30.15 -21.78
N ALA A 441 2.91 30.81 -22.60
CA ALA A 441 3.40 31.66 -23.69
C ALA A 441 4.07 32.94 -23.18
N ALA A 442 3.50 33.57 -22.12
CA ALA A 442 4.02 34.84 -21.61
C ALA A 442 5.22 34.68 -20.66
N TYR A 443 5.32 33.56 -19.95
CA TYR A 443 6.32 33.29 -18.91
C TYR A 443 7.03 31.96 -19.15
N PRO A 444 7.95 31.86 -20.11
CA PRO A 444 8.59 30.59 -20.50
C PRO A 444 9.51 30.00 -19.43
N LEU A 445 9.89 30.77 -18.40
CA LEU A 445 10.72 30.31 -17.29
C LEU A 445 9.88 29.77 -16.10
N CYS A 446 8.56 29.97 -16.11
CA CYS A 446 7.67 29.48 -15.10
C CYS A 446 7.18 28.08 -15.47
N THR A 447 7.23 27.11 -14.55
CA THR A 447 6.48 25.86 -14.73
C THR A 447 5.00 26.14 -14.51
N VAL A 448 4.15 25.83 -15.51
CA VAL A 448 2.69 26.03 -15.43
C VAL A 448 2.02 24.66 -15.39
N VAL A 449 1.25 24.40 -14.33
CA VAL A 449 0.45 23.18 -14.15
C VAL A 449 -1.01 23.55 -14.16
N SER A 450 -1.79 23.02 -15.10
CA SER A 450 -3.23 23.27 -15.25
C SER A 450 -4.03 21.97 -14.99
N TRP A 451 -4.95 22.01 -14.04
CA TRP A 451 -5.87 20.91 -13.79
C TRP A 451 -7.02 20.96 -14.79
N GLU A 452 -7.20 19.89 -15.57
CA GLU A 452 -8.20 19.77 -16.62
C GLU A 452 -8.96 18.44 -16.52
N GLU A 453 -10.26 18.46 -16.83
CA GLU A 453 -11.15 17.30 -16.70
C GLU A 453 -10.78 16.17 -17.68
N ASP A 454 -10.39 16.54 -18.90
CA ASP A 454 -10.06 15.58 -19.96
C ASP A 454 -8.65 15.00 -19.86
N ALA A 455 -7.83 15.53 -18.95
CA ALA A 455 -6.46 15.03 -18.75
C ALA A 455 -6.46 13.77 -17.89
N THR A 456 -5.63 12.79 -18.27
CA THR A 456 -5.47 11.54 -17.53
C THR A 456 -4.18 11.57 -16.71
N GLY A 457 -4.31 11.76 -15.41
CA GLY A 457 -3.16 11.74 -14.49
C GLY A 457 -2.17 12.89 -14.68
N VAL A 458 -0.96 12.75 -14.17
CA VAL A 458 0.10 13.77 -14.26
C VAL A 458 1.20 13.28 -15.20
N PRO A 459 1.40 13.91 -16.35
CA PRO A 459 2.42 13.48 -17.32
C PRO A 459 3.83 13.76 -16.81
N ALA A 460 4.82 12.98 -17.29
CA ALA A 460 6.22 13.20 -16.99
C ALA A 460 6.83 14.37 -17.78
N THR A 461 6.24 14.72 -18.92
CA THR A 461 6.68 15.79 -19.81
C THR A 461 5.59 16.83 -20.02
N PRO A 462 5.94 18.10 -20.25
CA PRO A 462 4.93 19.12 -20.51
C PRO A 462 4.16 18.82 -21.81
N ALA A 463 2.90 19.23 -21.86
CA ALA A 463 2.06 19.10 -23.04
C ALA A 463 2.55 20.01 -24.18
N ILE A 464 2.99 21.23 -23.84
CA ILE A 464 3.59 22.18 -24.76
C ILE A 464 4.46 23.18 -23.98
N GLY A 465 5.69 23.43 -24.43
CA GLY A 465 6.61 24.38 -23.77
C GLY A 465 6.84 24.00 -22.30
N ASN A 466 6.34 24.82 -21.39
CA ASN A 466 6.42 24.69 -19.94
C ASN A 466 5.05 24.39 -19.28
N LEU A 467 4.02 24.08 -20.08
CA LEU A 467 2.65 23.79 -19.63
C LEU A 467 2.45 22.28 -19.43
N TYR A 468 2.12 21.90 -18.21
CA TYR A 468 1.63 20.57 -17.85
C TYR A 468 0.10 20.60 -17.71
N ARG A 469 -0.58 19.76 -18.48
CA ARG A 469 -2.02 19.51 -18.33
C ARG A 469 -2.21 18.25 -17.50
N ILE A 470 -2.88 18.37 -16.37
CA ILE A 470 -3.02 17.30 -15.40
C ILE A 470 -4.47 16.92 -15.15
N GLY A 471 -4.69 15.61 -14.91
CA GLY A 471 -5.93 15.05 -14.37
C GLY A 471 -5.70 14.42 -13.02
N LEU A 472 -6.77 14.14 -12.28
CA LEU A 472 -6.67 13.41 -11.03
C LEU A 472 -6.24 11.96 -11.27
N SER A 473 -5.41 11.42 -10.40
CA SER A 473 -4.95 10.04 -10.47
C SER A 473 -4.71 9.47 -9.08
N LEU A 474 -5.17 8.24 -8.88
CA LEU A 474 -4.83 7.47 -7.69
C LEU A 474 -3.42 6.85 -7.80
N ASN A 475 -2.91 6.62 -9.00
CA ASN A 475 -1.62 5.97 -9.19
C ASN A 475 -0.46 6.92 -8.91
N ASP A 476 0.64 6.33 -8.46
CA ASP A 476 1.91 7.03 -8.28
C ASP A 476 2.68 7.19 -9.61
N VAL A 477 3.87 7.79 -9.54
CA VAL A 477 4.77 8.03 -10.67
C VAL A 477 5.07 6.73 -11.43
N GLY A 478 5.11 6.80 -12.76
CA GLY A 478 5.39 5.63 -13.61
C GLY A 478 4.27 4.59 -13.65
N GLY A 479 3.08 4.90 -13.12
CA GLY A 479 1.95 3.98 -13.06
C GLY A 479 2.13 2.90 -11.99
N ASN A 480 2.88 3.18 -10.94
CA ASN A 480 2.98 2.34 -9.76
C ASN A 480 1.69 2.40 -8.92
N PRO A 481 1.46 1.42 -8.01
CA PRO A 481 0.33 1.48 -7.09
C PRO A 481 0.33 2.78 -6.27
N PRO A 482 -0.85 3.23 -5.80
CA PRO A 482 -0.91 4.41 -4.95
C PRO A 482 -0.06 4.20 -3.69
N ARG A 483 0.67 5.24 -3.31
CA ARG A 483 1.45 5.24 -2.07
C ARG A 483 0.61 5.79 -0.92
N ASP A 484 0.41 4.99 0.10
CA ASP A 484 -0.10 5.44 1.39
C ASP A 484 0.99 6.23 2.16
N ASN A 485 0.61 6.88 3.23
CA ASN A 485 1.56 7.63 4.05
C ASN A 485 2.60 6.72 4.73
N TRP A 486 2.25 5.46 5.02
CA TRP A 486 3.19 4.47 5.56
C TRP A 486 4.32 4.14 4.58
N SER A 487 3.99 3.96 3.30
CA SER A 487 4.99 3.76 2.25
C SER A 487 5.90 4.98 2.07
N ARG A 488 5.36 6.20 2.23
CA ARG A 488 6.16 7.44 2.17
C ARG A 488 7.16 7.54 3.32
N LEU A 489 6.74 7.19 4.52
CA LEU A 489 7.65 7.16 5.66
C LEU A 489 8.72 6.07 5.50
N ALA A 490 8.33 4.92 4.96
CA ALA A 490 9.25 3.82 4.68
C ALA A 490 10.32 4.22 3.63
N GLU A 491 9.94 5.02 2.64
CA GLU A 491 10.88 5.64 1.70
C GLU A 491 11.87 6.57 2.40
N LEU A 492 11.40 7.46 3.27
CA LEU A 492 12.27 8.35 4.06
C LEU A 492 13.22 7.58 4.99
N ALA A 493 12.75 6.49 5.59
CA ALA A 493 13.61 5.60 6.39
C ALA A 493 14.67 4.92 5.52
N HIS A 494 14.29 4.48 4.32
CA HIS A 494 15.19 3.87 3.35
C HIS A 494 16.24 4.86 2.83
N ASP A 495 15.85 6.08 2.50
CA ASP A 495 16.78 7.13 2.06
C ASP A 495 17.79 7.50 3.14
N TYR A 496 17.36 7.52 4.40
CA TYR A 496 18.28 7.71 5.53
C TYR A 496 19.27 6.53 5.66
N TYR A 497 18.80 5.30 5.51
CA TYR A 497 19.68 4.12 5.47
C TYR A 497 20.73 4.23 4.37
N ARG A 498 20.33 4.63 3.17
CA ARG A 498 21.25 4.84 2.03
C ARG A 498 22.26 5.96 2.27
N ALA A 499 21.85 7.00 2.98
CA ALA A 499 22.72 8.14 3.29
C ALA A 499 23.80 7.81 4.33
N ILE A 500 23.54 6.87 5.24
CA ILE A 500 24.54 6.36 6.23
C ILE A 500 25.60 5.51 5.55
N ASP A 501 25.24 4.71 4.53
CA ASP A 501 26.15 3.87 3.76
C ASP A 501 26.11 4.27 2.27
N PRO A 502 26.63 5.44 1.91
CA PRO A 502 26.44 6.02 0.56
C PRO A 502 27.23 5.29 -0.53
N THR A 503 28.30 4.58 -0.17
CA THR A 503 29.18 3.89 -1.12
C THR A 503 29.50 2.48 -0.61
N PRO A 504 28.53 1.55 -0.70
CA PRO A 504 28.84 0.16 -0.36
C PRO A 504 29.94 -0.35 -1.29
N GLU A 505 30.94 -1.04 -0.73
CA GLU A 505 32.03 -1.67 -1.51
C GLU A 505 31.49 -2.59 -2.61
N VAL A 506 30.28 -3.10 -2.44
CA VAL A 506 29.56 -3.92 -3.39
C VAL A 506 28.13 -3.40 -3.54
N PRO A 507 27.67 -3.07 -4.78
CA PRO A 507 26.29 -2.68 -5.01
C PRO A 507 25.31 -3.77 -4.51
N ARG A 508 24.39 -3.40 -3.63
CA ARG A 508 23.36 -4.30 -3.12
C ARG A 508 21.99 -3.80 -3.55
N ALA A 509 21.05 -4.72 -3.83
CA ALA A 509 19.69 -4.35 -4.18
C ALA A 509 19.02 -3.47 -3.10
N VAL A 510 19.40 -3.63 -1.84
CA VAL A 510 18.93 -2.83 -0.71
C VAL A 510 19.39 -1.35 -0.78
N HIS A 511 20.36 -0.98 -1.62
CA HIS A 511 20.81 0.39 -1.82
C HIS A 511 20.19 1.06 -3.06
N GLU A 512 19.35 0.34 -3.81
CA GLU A 512 18.61 0.95 -4.93
C GLU A 512 17.69 2.06 -4.42
N PRO A 513 17.46 3.12 -5.20
CA PRO A 513 16.42 4.11 -4.91
C PRO A 513 15.05 3.43 -4.76
N TRP A 514 14.17 4.03 -3.95
CA TRP A 514 12.85 3.46 -3.63
C TRP A 514 12.07 2.94 -4.84
N ASP A 515 12.04 3.69 -5.95
CA ASP A 515 11.32 3.30 -7.16
C ASP A 515 11.88 2.05 -7.87
N ARG A 516 13.13 1.70 -7.61
CA ARG A 516 13.80 0.51 -8.14
C ARG A 516 14.01 -0.56 -7.07
N LEU A 517 13.73 -0.22 -5.82
CA LEU A 517 13.87 -1.13 -4.70
C LEU A 517 12.91 -2.31 -4.87
N PRO A 518 13.37 -3.56 -4.81
CA PRO A 518 12.49 -4.72 -4.84
C PRO A 518 11.39 -4.64 -3.78
N VAL A 519 10.17 -5.05 -4.13
CA VAL A 519 8.98 -5.00 -3.25
C VAL A 519 9.24 -5.63 -1.88
N PHE A 520 10.01 -6.71 -1.84
CA PHE A 520 10.43 -7.33 -0.57
C PHE A 520 11.09 -6.34 0.40
N PHE A 521 12.02 -5.52 -0.06
CA PHE A 521 12.68 -4.53 0.79
C PHE A 521 11.78 -3.34 1.10
N GLN A 522 10.92 -2.94 0.15
CA GLN A 522 9.90 -1.91 0.41
C GLN A 522 8.96 -2.36 1.53
N GLU A 523 8.44 -3.58 1.45
CA GLU A 523 7.58 -4.17 2.49
C GLU A 523 8.31 -4.35 3.82
N SER A 524 9.61 -4.69 3.80
CA SER A 524 10.43 -4.77 5.01
C SER A 524 10.52 -3.43 5.73
N ASN A 525 10.72 -2.32 5.00
CA ASN A 525 10.76 -0.97 5.60
C ASN A 525 9.39 -0.55 6.15
N VAL A 526 8.29 -0.84 5.43
CA VAL A 526 6.93 -0.59 5.94
C VAL A 526 6.63 -1.43 7.18
N ARG A 527 7.08 -2.70 7.21
CA ARG A 527 6.96 -3.59 8.36
C ARG A 527 7.65 -3.01 9.60
N GLN A 528 8.85 -2.44 9.45
CA GLN A 528 9.57 -1.79 10.55
C GLN A 528 8.71 -0.70 11.20
N LEU A 529 8.17 0.21 10.41
CA LEU A 529 7.29 1.28 10.90
C LEU A 529 6.03 0.72 11.56
N GLY A 530 5.42 -0.27 10.94
CA GLY A 530 4.22 -0.92 11.46
C GLY A 530 4.46 -1.61 12.79
N LEU A 531 5.58 -2.30 12.94
CA LEU A 531 5.96 -2.90 14.21
C LEU A 531 6.16 -1.82 15.29
N LEU A 532 6.94 -0.78 15.01
CA LEU A 532 7.21 0.28 15.97
C LEU A 532 5.94 1.00 16.38
N PHE A 533 5.01 1.19 15.44
CA PHE A 533 3.70 1.76 15.75
C PHE A 533 2.86 0.85 16.64
N SER A 534 2.87 -0.46 16.40
CA SER A 534 2.14 -1.44 17.22
C SER A 534 2.86 -1.80 18.52
N SER A 535 4.19 -1.70 18.57
CA SER A 535 5.02 -2.15 19.68
C SER A 535 5.16 -1.14 20.82
N VAL A 536 4.64 0.06 20.66
CA VAL A 536 4.69 1.09 21.71
C VAL A 536 3.92 0.70 22.98
N THR A 537 3.14 -0.38 22.91
CA THR A 537 2.50 -1.03 24.07
C THR A 537 3.30 -2.20 24.64
N ILE A 538 4.55 -2.44 24.18
CA ILE A 538 5.40 -3.47 24.78
C ILE A 538 5.64 -3.11 26.25
N PRO A 539 5.58 -4.08 27.18
CA PRO A 539 5.75 -3.81 28.63
C PRO A 539 7.04 -3.09 29.00
N ALA A 540 8.10 -3.22 28.19
CA ALA A 540 9.37 -2.50 28.37
C ALA A 540 9.31 -1.02 27.92
N VAL A 541 8.28 -0.63 27.17
CA VAL A 541 8.08 0.71 26.63
C VAL A 541 6.68 1.16 27.04
N ASP A 542 6.61 1.83 28.16
CA ASP A 542 5.34 2.30 28.78
C ASP A 542 4.75 3.51 28.04
N ARG A 543 4.49 3.36 26.74
CA ARG A 543 3.96 4.39 25.85
C ARG A 543 2.84 3.87 24.97
N THR A 544 2.06 4.80 24.45
CA THR A 544 1.06 4.57 23.41
C THR A 544 1.09 5.71 22.40
N TRP A 545 0.70 5.41 21.15
CA TRP A 545 0.52 6.45 20.14
C TRP A 545 -0.79 7.19 20.39
N ALA A 546 -0.72 8.50 20.46
CA ALA A 546 -1.88 9.39 20.55
C ALA A 546 -1.74 10.49 19.50
N GLY A 547 -2.83 11.03 19.05
CA GLY A 547 -2.84 12.22 18.22
C GLY A 547 -3.70 13.30 18.86
N PRO A 548 -3.53 14.57 18.50
CA PRO A 548 -2.36 15.21 17.89
C PRO A 548 -1.18 15.29 18.87
N PRO A 549 0.05 15.52 18.40
CA PRO A 549 1.19 15.63 19.27
C PRO A 549 0.99 16.76 20.28
N ALA A 550 1.24 16.46 21.56
CA ALA A 550 1.37 17.48 22.57
C ALA A 550 2.50 18.45 22.16
N THR A 551 2.45 19.67 22.65
CA THR A 551 3.46 20.71 22.39
C THR A 551 4.87 20.28 22.83
N GLU A 552 4.97 19.33 23.76
CA GLU A 552 6.21 18.70 24.18
C GLU A 552 6.10 17.17 24.03
N VAL A 553 6.98 16.60 23.23
CA VAL A 553 7.11 15.15 23.05
C VAL A 553 8.19 14.66 24.00
N LEU A 554 7.88 13.69 24.84
CA LEU A 554 8.88 13.03 25.69
C LEU A 554 9.94 12.35 24.81
N PRO A 555 11.23 12.70 24.96
CA PRO A 555 12.30 12.06 24.18
C PRO A 555 12.35 10.56 24.49
N TRP A 556 12.76 9.79 23.49
CA TRP A 556 12.98 8.35 23.63
C TRP A 556 14.25 8.10 24.42
N THR A 557 14.18 7.30 25.48
CA THR A 557 15.36 6.87 26.24
C THR A 557 16.13 5.80 25.48
N ASP A 558 17.43 5.65 25.76
CA ASP A 558 18.26 4.61 25.13
C ASP A 558 17.76 3.19 25.47
N ALA A 559 17.22 2.99 26.66
CA ALA A 559 16.63 1.71 27.08
C ALA A 559 15.37 1.36 26.27
N GLU A 560 14.47 2.33 26.03
CA GLU A 560 13.30 2.13 25.19
C GLU A 560 13.70 1.82 23.76
N VAL A 561 14.65 2.57 23.21
CA VAL A 561 15.15 2.32 21.83
C VAL A 561 15.80 0.95 21.73
N ALA A 562 16.57 0.51 22.71
CA ALA A 562 17.19 -0.82 22.71
C ALA A 562 16.14 -1.94 22.75
N ALA A 563 15.09 -1.79 23.58
CA ALA A 563 13.98 -2.76 23.63
C ALA A 563 13.21 -2.84 22.30
N LEU A 564 12.94 -1.68 21.69
CA LEU A 564 12.28 -1.62 20.37
C LEU A 564 13.19 -2.17 19.26
N ALA A 565 14.49 -1.94 19.33
CA ALA A 565 15.46 -2.46 18.36
C ALA A 565 15.56 -4.00 18.42
N GLN A 566 15.50 -4.58 19.62
CA GLN A 566 15.42 -6.01 19.77
C GLN A 566 14.14 -6.58 19.14
N ALA A 567 12.97 -6.01 19.46
CA ALA A 567 11.69 -6.46 18.91
C ALA A 567 11.63 -6.29 17.39
N GLU A 568 12.21 -5.22 16.86
CA GLU A 568 12.32 -4.98 15.42
C GLU A 568 13.20 -6.03 14.74
N HIS A 569 14.34 -6.33 15.31
CA HIS A 569 15.25 -7.34 14.80
C HIS A 569 14.61 -8.74 14.77
N GLU A 570 13.92 -9.13 15.84
CA GLU A 570 13.19 -10.39 15.89
C GLU A 570 12.10 -10.48 14.81
N SER A 571 11.36 -9.41 14.60
CA SER A 571 10.36 -9.31 13.53
C SER A 571 11.00 -9.32 12.14
N TRP A 572 12.16 -8.65 11.96
CA TRP A 572 12.91 -8.67 10.72
C TRP A 572 13.41 -10.07 10.38
N CYS A 573 13.95 -10.79 11.35
CA CYS A 573 14.35 -12.18 11.19
C CYS A 573 13.17 -13.08 10.77
N ALA A 574 12.00 -12.92 11.43
CA ALA A 574 10.80 -13.67 11.09
C ALA A 574 10.33 -13.37 9.66
N TYR A 575 10.35 -12.10 9.24
CA TYR A 575 10.00 -11.67 7.88
C TYR A 575 10.92 -12.31 6.85
N TYR A 576 12.24 -12.22 7.01
CA TYR A 576 13.21 -12.79 6.09
C TYR A 576 13.10 -14.33 6.02
N CYS A 577 13.01 -15.00 7.17
CA CYS A 577 12.85 -16.45 7.23
C CYS A 577 11.56 -16.93 6.54
N SER A 578 10.44 -16.20 6.70
CA SER A 578 9.18 -16.52 6.03
C SER A 578 9.25 -16.42 4.50
N HIS A 579 10.22 -15.65 3.98
CA HIS A 579 10.55 -15.53 2.55
C HIS A 579 11.65 -16.47 2.08
N GLY A 580 12.06 -17.42 2.94
CA GLY A 580 13.04 -18.44 2.60
C GLY A 580 14.50 -18.02 2.72
N TRP A 581 14.77 -16.88 3.35
CA TRP A 581 16.11 -16.51 3.74
C TRP A 581 16.58 -17.38 4.91
N SER A 582 17.89 -17.62 5.02
CA SER A 582 18.45 -18.46 6.06
C SER A 582 19.77 -17.90 6.61
N HIS A 583 20.03 -18.18 7.88
CA HIS A 583 21.34 -17.97 8.47
C HIS A 583 22.28 -19.13 8.09
N ARG A 584 23.53 -18.82 7.76
CA ARG A 584 24.61 -19.80 7.56
C ARG A 584 25.84 -19.34 8.32
N PRO A 585 26.11 -19.89 9.50
CA PRO A 585 27.30 -19.56 10.29
C PRO A 585 28.57 -19.93 9.52
N GLY A 586 29.60 -19.09 9.61
CA GLY A 586 30.93 -19.36 9.10
C GLY A 586 31.17 -19.16 7.60
N ARG A 587 30.21 -18.67 6.80
CA ARG A 587 30.50 -18.18 5.45
C ARG A 587 30.82 -16.68 5.51
N PRO A 588 31.98 -16.26 4.94
CA PRO A 588 32.22 -14.81 4.75
C PRO A 588 31.10 -14.19 3.96
N LYS A 589 30.84 -12.90 4.17
CA LYS A 589 29.98 -12.09 3.27
C LYS A 589 30.37 -12.49 1.85
N ALA A 590 29.38 -12.81 1.00
CA ALA A 590 29.67 -13.14 -0.38
C ALA A 590 30.50 -11.98 -0.97
N GLU A 591 31.77 -12.22 -1.26
CA GLU A 591 32.70 -11.21 -1.76
C GLU A 591 32.26 -10.65 -3.12
N ASN A 592 31.41 -11.39 -3.84
CA ASN A 592 30.78 -10.98 -5.10
C ASN A 592 29.30 -11.41 -5.10
N PRO A 593 28.39 -10.57 -4.68
CA PRO A 593 26.97 -10.81 -4.95
C PRO A 593 26.77 -10.85 -6.47
N PRO A 594 25.90 -11.74 -6.98
CA PRO A 594 25.63 -11.84 -8.40
C PRO A 594 25.24 -10.50 -8.99
N LYS A 595 25.69 -10.21 -10.21
CA LYS A 595 25.40 -8.95 -10.91
C LYS A 595 23.91 -8.69 -11.13
N ASP A 596 23.07 -9.74 -11.11
CA ASP A 596 21.62 -9.65 -11.25
C ASP A 596 20.91 -10.14 -9.97
N TRP A 597 20.70 -9.23 -9.04
CA TRP A 597 19.98 -9.44 -7.79
C TRP A 597 18.54 -9.94 -7.98
N ARG A 598 17.93 -9.64 -9.12
CA ARG A 598 16.55 -10.09 -9.41
C ARG A 598 16.48 -11.58 -9.65
N VAL A 599 17.56 -12.18 -10.17
CA VAL A 599 17.66 -13.62 -10.40
C VAL A 599 17.95 -14.35 -9.11
N ASP A 600 18.77 -13.79 -8.22
CA ASP A 600 19.15 -14.44 -6.98
C ASP A 600 18.14 -14.28 -5.86
N TYR A 601 17.29 -13.30 -5.93
CA TYR A 601 16.17 -13.11 -5.04
C TYR A 601 15.26 -14.37 -5.00
N ASP A 602 15.02 -14.99 -6.14
CA ASP A 602 14.25 -16.25 -6.26
C ASP A 602 15.01 -17.49 -5.70
N LYS A 603 16.31 -17.37 -5.44
CA LYS A 603 17.17 -18.50 -4.97
C LYS A 603 17.31 -18.58 -3.45
N ARG A 604 16.57 -17.80 -2.67
CA ARG A 604 16.57 -17.84 -1.21
C ARG A 604 17.94 -17.52 -0.63
N LEU A 605 18.31 -16.26 -0.66
CA LEU A 605 19.62 -15.79 -0.25
C LEU A 605 19.85 -15.91 1.26
N TRP A 606 21.10 -15.89 1.60
CA TRP A 606 21.62 -15.94 2.94
C TRP A 606 21.86 -14.52 3.49
N ALA A 607 21.47 -14.26 4.74
CA ALA A 607 21.81 -13.04 5.46
C ALA A 607 22.59 -13.37 6.77
N PRO A 608 23.76 -12.74 6.99
CA PRO A 608 24.60 -13.02 8.17
C PRO A 608 23.93 -12.61 9.48
N ASP A 609 23.08 -11.59 9.44
CA ASP A 609 22.45 -11.00 10.62
C ASP A 609 21.13 -11.71 11.01
N LEU A 610 20.75 -12.81 10.31
CA LEU A 610 19.61 -13.67 10.67
C LEU A 610 19.97 -14.60 11.84
N GLN A 611 20.18 -14.03 13.01
CA GLN A 611 20.53 -14.72 14.24
C GLN A 611 19.79 -14.08 15.42
N SER A 612 19.83 -14.71 16.58
CA SER A 612 19.17 -14.14 17.77
C SER A 612 19.81 -12.83 18.18
N TRP A 613 19.06 -11.95 18.85
CA TRP A 613 19.55 -10.66 19.32
C TRP A 613 20.83 -10.78 20.18
N VAL A 614 20.90 -11.83 21.02
CA VAL A 614 22.05 -12.06 21.90
C VAL A 614 23.32 -12.44 21.11
N GLU A 615 23.15 -13.15 19.99
CA GLU A 615 24.26 -13.54 19.10
C GLU A 615 24.68 -12.39 18.18
N LEU A 616 23.83 -11.38 18.02
CA LEU A 616 24.11 -10.20 17.24
C LEU A 616 25.07 -9.29 18.00
N GLY A 617 26.32 -9.17 17.58
CA GLY A 617 27.34 -8.39 18.28
C GLY A 617 26.93 -6.92 18.54
N PRO A 618 27.57 -6.24 19.53
CA PRO A 618 27.19 -4.91 19.99
C PRO A 618 27.14 -3.84 18.89
N ASP A 619 28.05 -3.90 17.91
CA ASP A 619 28.04 -2.96 16.78
C ASP A 619 26.76 -3.09 15.94
N ARG A 620 26.29 -4.31 15.72
CA ARG A 620 25.04 -4.54 14.96
C ARG A 620 23.80 -4.14 15.77
N GLN A 621 23.80 -4.40 17.06
CA GLN A 621 22.75 -3.93 17.97
C GLN A 621 22.68 -2.40 17.98
N TYR A 622 23.82 -1.72 18.02
CA TYR A 622 23.90 -0.25 17.93
C TYR A 622 23.27 0.27 16.63
N TRP A 623 23.63 -0.31 15.48
CA TRP A 623 23.06 0.13 14.19
C TRP A 623 21.56 -0.13 14.09
N ASN A 624 21.06 -1.25 14.62
CA ASN A 624 19.60 -1.46 14.73
C ASN A 624 18.94 -0.37 15.57
N GLY A 625 19.56 0.06 16.67
CA GLY A 625 19.09 1.20 17.47
C GLY A 625 19.03 2.50 16.70
N VAL A 626 20.06 2.80 15.88
CA VAL A 626 20.09 4.00 15.01
C VAL A 626 18.92 4.00 14.02
N TYR A 627 18.66 2.87 13.35
CA TYR A 627 17.55 2.77 12.39
C TYR A 627 16.18 2.87 13.07
N VAL A 628 16.02 2.25 14.24
CA VAL A 628 14.79 2.34 15.02
C VAL A 628 14.55 3.77 15.49
N ARG A 629 15.57 4.46 16.01
CA ARG A 629 15.45 5.86 16.41
C ARG A 629 14.99 6.73 15.25
N ARG A 630 15.59 6.55 14.06
CA ARG A 630 15.17 7.27 12.86
C ARG A 630 13.71 6.98 12.50
N ALA A 631 13.29 5.74 12.52
CA ALA A 631 11.91 5.37 12.23
C ALA A 631 10.92 5.98 13.23
N LEU A 632 11.28 6.05 14.51
CA LEU A 632 10.50 6.73 15.55
C LEU A 632 10.38 8.24 15.30
N ASP A 633 11.44 8.90 14.81
CA ASP A 633 11.44 10.32 14.46
C ASP A 633 10.55 10.62 13.23
N LEU A 634 10.27 9.62 12.39
CA LEU A 634 9.41 9.77 11.22
C LEU A 634 7.91 9.69 11.55
N LEU A 635 7.51 8.95 12.58
CA LEU A 635 6.10 8.72 12.90
C LEU A 635 5.31 10.01 13.22
N PRO A 636 5.90 11.04 13.84
CA PRO A 636 5.24 12.35 13.99
C PRO A 636 4.84 13.03 12.67
N LEU A 637 5.47 12.69 11.54
CA LEU A 637 5.05 13.17 10.22
C LEU A 637 3.67 12.67 9.79
N LEU A 638 3.15 11.61 10.44
CA LEU A 638 1.77 11.14 10.30
C LEU A 638 0.81 11.79 11.31
N GLY A 639 1.30 12.68 12.16
CA GLY A 639 0.51 13.31 13.23
C GLY A 639 0.31 12.42 14.47
N TYR A 640 1.20 11.44 14.68
CA TYR A 640 1.23 10.63 15.90
C TYR A 640 2.30 11.13 16.86
N ALA A 641 1.97 11.13 18.15
CA ALA A 641 2.94 11.36 19.23
C ALA A 641 2.93 10.19 20.20
N ALA A 642 4.09 9.74 20.62
CA ALA A 642 4.20 8.72 21.65
C ALA A 642 4.02 9.38 23.03
N THR A 643 2.98 8.98 23.74
CA THR A 643 2.67 9.45 25.09
C THR A 643 2.74 8.29 26.07
N PRO A 644 2.94 8.54 27.39
CA PRO A 644 2.85 7.51 28.40
C PRO A 644 1.53 6.72 28.29
N ALA A 645 1.58 5.41 28.45
CA ALA A 645 0.41 4.55 28.33
C ALA A 645 -0.54 4.73 29.54
N PHE A 646 -1.85 4.63 29.27
CA PHE A 646 -2.85 4.57 30.31
C PHE A 646 -2.98 3.15 30.84
N HIS A 647 -2.83 3.00 32.17
CA HIS A 647 -3.10 1.76 32.88
C HIS A 647 -4.36 1.89 33.73
N GLU A 648 -4.97 0.78 34.06
CA GLU A 648 -6.12 0.75 34.94
C GLU A 648 -5.66 0.63 36.41
N TYR A 649 -6.20 1.47 37.27
CA TYR A 649 -5.91 1.52 38.68
C TYR A 649 -7.20 1.42 39.49
N GLU A 650 -7.15 0.68 40.57
CA GLU A 650 -8.21 0.66 41.57
C GLU A 650 -8.06 1.87 42.50
N ARG A 651 -9.18 2.53 42.82
CA ARG A 651 -9.20 3.57 43.84
C ARG A 651 -9.17 2.92 45.22
N VAL A 652 -8.24 3.36 46.05
CA VAL A 652 -8.06 2.80 47.40
C VAL A 652 -8.01 3.92 48.45
N GLY A 653 -8.28 3.53 49.71
CA GLY A 653 -8.17 4.42 50.85
C GLY A 653 -9.50 5.08 51.30
N VAL A 654 -9.45 5.65 52.47
CA VAL A 654 -10.58 6.33 53.11
C VAL A 654 -10.26 7.83 53.16
N VAL A 655 -11.23 8.65 52.84
CA VAL A 655 -11.11 10.12 52.81
C VAL A 655 -12.21 10.77 53.67
N LYS A 656 -11.96 11.96 54.15
CA LYS A 656 -12.98 12.80 54.70
C LYS A 656 -13.57 13.69 53.62
N ALA A 657 -14.89 13.78 53.53
CA ALA A 657 -15.54 14.59 52.54
C ALA A 657 -16.76 15.32 53.09
N THR A 658 -16.89 16.60 52.71
CA THR A 658 -18.02 17.46 53.12
C THR A 658 -18.61 18.16 51.89
N ARG A 659 -19.93 18.39 51.91
CA ARG A 659 -20.61 19.05 50.81
C ARG A 659 -20.41 20.58 50.92
N LEU A 660 -19.98 21.23 49.84
CA LEU A 660 -19.81 22.68 49.80
C LEU A 660 -21.17 23.40 49.85
N THR A 661 -21.32 24.28 50.80
CA THR A 661 -22.51 25.14 50.98
C THR A 661 -22.36 26.49 50.26
N ALA A 662 -21.14 26.86 49.85
CA ALA A 662 -20.79 28.04 49.06
C ALA A 662 -19.62 27.70 48.13
N PRO A 663 -19.43 28.46 47.04
CA PRO A 663 -18.26 28.28 46.17
C PRO A 663 -16.96 28.43 46.95
N ARG A 664 -15.97 27.60 46.65
CA ARG A 664 -14.66 27.58 47.30
C ARG A 664 -13.55 27.66 46.27
N ASP A 665 -12.76 28.74 46.32
CA ASP A 665 -11.56 28.85 45.51
C ASP A 665 -10.42 28.07 46.19
N TRP A 666 -9.64 27.39 45.42
CA TRP A 666 -8.46 26.66 45.87
C TRP A 666 -7.37 26.69 44.80
N ALA A 667 -6.20 26.23 45.11
CA ALA A 667 -5.08 26.24 44.18
C ALA A 667 -4.38 24.87 44.20
N TRP A 668 -4.04 24.40 43.01
CA TRP A 668 -3.17 23.25 42.87
C TRP A 668 -1.84 23.70 42.27
N LYS A 669 -0.75 23.51 42.99
CA LYS A 669 0.60 24.00 42.60
C LYS A 669 0.60 25.46 42.09
N GLY A 670 -0.17 26.32 42.74
CA GLY A 670 -0.26 27.76 42.39
C GLY A 670 -1.27 28.11 41.29
N GLN A 671 -1.91 27.12 40.66
CA GLN A 671 -2.94 27.32 39.64
C GLN A 671 -4.31 27.46 40.33
N PRO A 672 -5.11 28.48 40.00
CA PRO A 672 -6.41 28.69 40.62
C PRO A 672 -7.45 27.73 40.04
N LEU A 673 -8.16 27.07 40.95
CA LEU A 673 -9.29 26.19 40.66
C LEU A 673 -10.48 26.59 41.52
N ARG A 674 -11.71 26.19 41.08
CA ARG A 674 -12.93 26.57 41.78
C ARG A 674 -13.88 25.42 41.93
N GLY A 675 -14.35 25.17 43.14
CA GLY A 675 -15.47 24.31 43.46
C GLY A 675 -16.75 25.09 43.59
N GLU A 676 -17.85 24.60 43.02
CA GLU A 676 -19.15 25.24 43.05
C GLU A 676 -20.00 24.78 44.25
N THR A 677 -21.02 25.56 44.57
CA THR A 677 -22.01 25.16 45.61
C THR A 677 -22.65 23.83 45.25
N GLY A 678 -22.62 22.88 46.19
CA GLY A 678 -23.13 21.54 46.00
C GLY A 678 -22.09 20.49 45.64
N ASP A 679 -20.89 20.88 45.24
CA ASP A 679 -19.74 20.00 45.05
C ASP A 679 -19.30 19.38 46.39
N TRP A 680 -18.54 18.28 46.31
CA TRP A 680 -17.93 17.68 47.48
C TRP A 680 -16.50 18.14 47.66
N TRP A 681 -16.17 18.63 48.84
CA TRP A 681 -14.80 18.88 49.27
C TRP A 681 -14.19 17.63 49.84
N VAL A 682 -13.23 17.03 49.16
CA VAL A 682 -12.53 15.83 49.59
C VAL A 682 -11.17 16.18 50.11
N GLU A 683 -10.92 15.91 51.39
CA GLU A 683 -9.66 16.15 52.07
C GLU A 683 -8.66 15.00 51.76
N ASP A 684 -7.41 15.37 51.45
CA ASP A 684 -6.32 14.43 51.33
C ASP A 684 -5.59 14.18 52.66
N ALA A 685 -4.73 13.16 52.70
CA ALA A 685 -3.98 12.79 53.89
C ALA A 685 -2.98 13.84 54.36
N ALA A 686 -2.62 14.79 53.49
CA ALA A 686 -1.65 15.88 53.77
C ALA A 686 -2.34 17.17 54.26
N GLY A 687 -3.65 17.15 54.45
CA GLY A 687 -4.43 18.32 54.90
C GLY A 687 -4.81 19.31 53.79
N GLY A 688 -4.52 18.98 52.55
CA GLY A 688 -5.06 19.63 51.36
C GLY A 688 -6.44 19.09 51.00
N GLY A 689 -6.98 19.53 49.86
CA GLY A 689 -8.25 18.99 49.40
C GLY A 689 -8.59 19.46 48.00
N ARG A 690 -9.60 18.84 47.41
CA ARG A 690 -10.09 19.16 46.09
C ARG A 690 -11.62 19.11 46.04
N SER A 691 -12.16 19.82 45.08
CA SER A 691 -13.57 19.75 44.71
C SER A 691 -13.85 18.55 43.85
N VAL A 692 -14.98 17.86 44.05
CA VAL A 692 -15.49 16.73 43.23
C VAL A 692 -16.96 16.98 42.94
N LYS A 693 -17.37 16.86 41.69
CA LYS A 693 -18.77 17.01 41.28
C LYS A 693 -19.66 15.96 41.92
N PRO A 694 -20.95 16.26 42.21
CA PRO A 694 -21.85 15.35 42.92
C PRO A 694 -21.99 13.96 42.28
N ASP A 695 -22.15 13.92 40.96
CA ASP A 695 -22.33 12.67 40.22
C ASP A 695 -21.04 11.81 40.23
N SER A 696 -19.89 12.44 40.02
CA SER A 696 -18.59 11.78 40.12
C SER A 696 -18.33 11.27 41.55
N PHE A 697 -18.72 12.06 42.56
CA PHE A 697 -18.58 11.63 43.94
C PHE A 697 -19.45 10.41 44.27
N ALA A 698 -20.71 10.44 43.87
CA ALA A 698 -21.64 9.32 44.08
C ALA A 698 -21.17 8.02 43.40
N ALA A 699 -20.53 8.13 42.23
CA ALA A 699 -19.98 7.00 41.45
C ALA A 699 -18.68 6.41 42.03
N THR A 700 -17.89 7.23 42.76
CA THR A 700 -16.49 6.88 43.11
C THR A 700 -16.20 6.83 44.61
N TYR A 701 -17.19 7.16 45.46
CA TYR A 701 -17.04 7.16 46.91
C TYR A 701 -18.23 6.46 47.59
N ARG A 702 -17.96 5.55 48.50
CA ARG A 702 -18.96 4.84 49.31
C ARG A 702 -18.89 5.32 50.76
N ARG A 703 -20.01 5.80 51.34
CA ARG A 703 -20.07 6.26 52.71
C ARG A 703 -19.84 5.11 53.67
N ILE A 704 -18.93 5.26 54.63
CA ILE A 704 -18.60 4.30 55.68
C ILE A 704 -18.75 4.86 57.09
N GLY A 705 -18.92 6.19 57.24
CA GLY A 705 -19.08 6.87 58.49
C GLY A 705 -19.64 8.29 58.35
N GLU A 706 -19.65 9.07 59.43
CA GLU A 706 -19.99 10.49 59.42
C GLU A 706 -18.82 11.25 58.80
N GLU A 707 -19.01 11.85 57.61
CA GLU A 707 -17.99 12.49 56.76
C GLU A 707 -16.84 11.58 56.27
N LEU A 708 -16.91 10.26 56.51
CA LEU A 708 -15.92 9.27 56.07
C LEU A 708 -16.43 8.47 54.88
N TYR A 709 -15.62 8.39 53.85
CA TYR A 709 -15.93 7.73 52.58
C TYR A 709 -14.76 6.90 52.12
N GLU A 710 -15.07 5.66 51.69
CA GLU A 710 -14.12 4.78 51.03
C GLU A 710 -14.13 5.05 49.52
N ARG A 711 -12.97 5.18 48.93
CA ARG A 711 -12.81 5.28 47.47
C ARG A 711 -13.15 3.94 46.84
N CYS A 712 -13.87 3.93 45.71
CA CYS A 712 -14.25 2.73 45.01
C CYS A 712 -14.21 2.91 43.49
N GLY A 713 -14.21 1.75 42.76
CA GLY A 713 -14.15 1.72 41.30
C GLY A 713 -12.75 1.88 40.76
N THR A 714 -12.63 1.82 39.43
CA THR A 714 -11.36 1.95 38.70
C THR A 714 -11.22 3.30 38.03
N VAL A 715 -10.02 3.62 37.64
CA VAL A 715 -9.66 4.81 36.88
C VAL A 715 -8.49 4.48 35.95
N ARG A 716 -8.46 5.05 34.79
CA ARG A 716 -7.28 4.97 33.91
C ARG A 716 -6.34 6.12 34.23
N ALA A 717 -5.07 5.82 34.42
CA ALA A 717 -4.06 6.81 34.69
C ALA A 717 -2.77 6.56 33.88
N ARG A 718 -2.08 7.64 33.56
CA ARG A 718 -0.77 7.64 32.92
C ARG A 718 0.16 8.67 33.55
N ARG A 719 1.45 8.55 33.34
CA ARG A 719 2.38 9.63 33.67
C ARG A 719 2.03 10.89 32.88
N ALA A 720 2.10 12.03 33.53
CA ALA A 720 1.92 13.30 32.87
C ALA A 720 3.14 13.68 32.02
N ILE A 721 2.89 14.40 30.94
CA ILE A 721 3.94 15.08 30.19
C ILE A 721 4.15 16.45 30.86
N PRO A 722 5.36 16.82 31.33
CA PRO A 722 5.59 18.11 31.88
C PRO A 722 5.15 19.23 30.93
N GLY A 723 4.41 20.22 31.45
CA GLY A 723 3.89 21.34 30.64
C GLY A 723 2.57 21.07 29.91
N GLU A 724 2.04 19.82 29.89
CA GLU A 724 0.74 19.59 29.29
C GLU A 724 -0.40 20.22 30.06
N VAL A 725 -1.36 20.80 29.32
CA VAL A 725 -2.55 21.44 29.88
C VAL A 725 -3.70 20.46 29.88
N ILE A 726 -4.23 20.13 31.06
CA ILE A 726 -5.40 19.28 31.23
C ILE A 726 -6.60 20.13 31.62
N VAL A 727 -7.64 20.08 30.80
CA VAL A 727 -8.90 20.77 31.06
C VAL A 727 -9.81 19.86 31.85
N SER A 728 -10.17 20.27 33.07
CA SER A 728 -11.12 19.60 33.96
C SER A 728 -12.37 20.45 34.16
N PRO A 729 -13.45 19.92 34.72
CA PRO A 729 -14.61 20.72 35.10
C PRO A 729 -14.32 21.84 36.11
N GLU A 730 -13.22 21.76 36.86
CA GLU A 730 -12.78 22.72 37.85
C GLU A 730 -11.86 23.82 37.26
N GLY A 731 -11.35 23.63 36.02
CA GLY A 731 -10.47 24.56 35.34
C GLY A 731 -9.32 23.88 34.60
N GLU A 732 -8.41 24.69 34.07
CA GLU A 732 -7.20 24.26 33.39
C GLU A 732 -6.07 24.01 34.38
N THR A 733 -5.36 22.89 34.19
CA THR A 733 -4.23 22.50 35.05
C THR A 733 -3.02 22.18 34.19
N VAL A 734 -1.88 22.78 34.45
CA VAL A 734 -0.60 22.45 33.83
C VAL A 734 0.08 21.36 34.64
N ALA A 735 0.41 20.26 34.01
CA ALA A 735 1.08 19.13 34.66
C ALA A 735 2.58 19.38 34.84
N HIS A 736 3.14 18.85 35.93
CA HIS A 736 4.57 18.92 36.25
C HIS A 736 5.23 17.55 36.19
N GLU A 737 6.53 17.50 36.24
CA GLU A 737 7.28 16.27 36.33
C GLU A 737 6.85 15.40 37.54
N GLY A 738 6.59 14.13 37.33
CA GLY A 738 6.13 13.19 38.34
C GLY A 738 4.61 13.18 38.55
N ASP A 739 3.85 14.08 37.98
CA ASP A 739 2.38 14.05 38.05
C ASP A 739 1.78 12.94 37.24
N MET A 740 0.54 12.57 37.57
CA MET A 740 -0.28 11.59 36.85
C MET A 740 -1.51 12.26 36.24
N VAL A 741 -1.82 11.94 35.00
CA VAL A 741 -3.09 12.28 34.36
C VAL A 741 -4.04 11.11 34.53
N LEU A 742 -5.19 11.38 35.13
CA LEU A 742 -6.26 10.40 35.36
C LEU A 742 -7.43 10.71 34.42
N THR A 743 -8.11 9.67 34.00
CA THR A 743 -9.33 9.84 33.19
C THR A 743 -10.41 8.82 33.59
N SER A 744 -11.64 9.29 33.68
CA SER A 744 -12.84 8.47 33.93
C SER A 744 -14.04 9.16 33.29
N ASP A 745 -14.87 8.41 32.58
CA ASP A 745 -16.12 8.89 31.96
C ASP A 745 -15.94 10.16 31.07
N GLY A 746 -14.82 10.20 30.33
CA GLY A 746 -14.50 11.31 29.43
C GLY A 746 -13.98 12.57 30.12
N VAL A 747 -13.82 12.57 31.43
CA VAL A 747 -13.23 13.67 32.21
C VAL A 747 -11.79 13.32 32.57
N SER A 748 -10.87 14.27 32.39
CA SER A 748 -9.46 14.11 32.78
C SER A 748 -9.06 15.14 33.83
N TRP A 749 -8.13 14.77 34.70
CA TRP A 749 -7.57 15.66 35.74
C TRP A 749 -6.14 15.25 36.07
N VAL A 750 -5.41 16.10 36.75
CA VAL A 750 -4.03 15.85 37.19
C VAL A 750 -4.01 15.51 38.70
N SER A 751 -3.19 14.53 39.07
CA SER A 751 -2.88 14.20 40.47
C SER A 751 -1.38 14.22 40.67
N GLY A 752 -0.91 14.86 41.75
CA GLY A 752 0.47 14.76 42.14
C GLY A 752 0.89 13.35 42.55
N ALA A 753 2.17 13.02 42.43
CA ALA A 753 2.72 11.69 42.67
C ALA A 753 2.31 11.14 44.05
N ASP A 754 2.53 11.86 45.13
CA ASP A 754 2.23 11.42 46.51
C ASP A 754 0.73 11.12 46.72
N ALA A 755 -0.12 12.00 46.17
CA ALA A 755 -1.59 11.82 46.22
C ALA A 755 -2.06 10.65 45.39
N PHE A 756 -1.37 10.36 44.26
CA PHE A 756 -1.66 9.22 43.44
C PHE A 756 -1.23 7.91 44.11
N GLU A 757 -0.01 7.82 44.61
CA GLU A 757 0.51 6.62 45.29
C GLU A 757 -0.32 6.23 46.52
N SER A 758 -0.83 7.22 47.27
CA SER A 758 -1.66 6.99 48.44
C SER A 758 -3.13 6.61 48.12
N GLY A 759 -3.61 6.99 46.93
CA GLY A 759 -5.02 6.87 46.55
C GLY A 759 -5.36 5.84 45.48
N TYR A 760 -4.35 5.22 44.86
CA TYR A 760 -4.55 4.34 43.72
C TYR A 760 -3.57 3.16 43.75
N ARG A 761 -4.04 1.99 43.28
CA ARG A 761 -3.24 0.76 43.12
C ARG A 761 -3.45 0.23 41.73
N LEU A 762 -2.38 -0.20 41.05
CA LEU A 762 -2.48 -0.84 39.75
C LEU A 762 -3.45 -2.03 39.82
N ALA A 763 -4.45 -2.03 38.95
CA ALA A 763 -5.38 -3.14 38.83
C ALA A 763 -4.64 -4.37 38.30
N SER A 764 -4.89 -5.53 38.91
CA SER A 764 -4.20 -6.80 38.61
C SER A 764 -4.69 -7.45 37.32
#